data_1bef7b4d7dd85f346e736b85e75ea122
#
_entry.id   1bef7b4d7dd85f346e736b85e75ea122
#
_cell.length_a   1.000
_cell.length_b   1.000
_cell.length_c   1.000
_cell.angle_alpha   90.00
_cell.angle_beta   90.00
_cell.angle_gamma   90.00
#
_symmetry.space_group_name_H-M   'P 1'
#
loop_
_entity.id
_entity.type
_entity.pdbx_description
1 polymer ?
#
loop_
_entity_poly.entity_id
_entity_poly.type
_entity_poly.pdbx_seq_one_letter_code
_entity_poly.pdbx_strand_id
1 'polypeptide(L)'
;SNGSLAWSVSADEVSWILGEFEPYFKNYVMNSRFGVTEESYLFDFRDTGKLPNLGTETLPEFGTELTEEEISLMDEQELDALFEMLLQIACVRHPYDRVHRFDEALLTQPEMKREFVLAIIRQLKRIFPDENGQENWGDSALCGSCKLAPGGSREIRFAVGWHFPNHFGDSGRFEGHWYAKHFADAGEVVSYLDRERDAILPAVKAFSALLKNTSVSKELADAWSDHLSTLIKCSWWTKRGEFGMWEGYGSCGFHTTDITYQGSFGILALFPNLQKKQMEMGAKFQRGDGRVHHFFTPDLSGVDDGYDRVDMNPQFVLLVCRDYLWTGDREYLARMWPHIEKAMDNTQLLDGDGDGLPDHDTRANTYDAWAMQGTPAYIASLWLAALKAAVRMAQDLGVQDRAAAWEALLEKGSKAFVEKLWNGRYFSLWADGDKRDDCCMTDQMDGQWYARLLGLGNFLPQDKIDTATDCILSENFRPESGLVNASYPAQATPTLYTWKNVQMESNWSGIEYSFASFLLENGRYKEAAQIVETVERRHTQNGRRFNHEECGEHYYRALASWAVLQSLTGLKADMPREKLSFSPALPELTAPWFVPGAYGKLSIAENKIRIECLGGSMKLKQLGIRTGMEKAVVTTMGAAARNCTGAGSAAMSEKSPNVATENAAVATEKAAAVAAYTQTHADGFLTLEFADGLEFCSGMDVELAGE
;
A
#
# COMPACT_ATOMS: atom_id res chain seq x y z
N SER A 1 12.69 -4.84 24.61
CA SER A 1 11.60 -3.86 24.55
C SER A 1 10.49 -4.29 25.51
N ASN A 2 9.92 -3.36 26.29
CA ASN A 2 8.79 -3.70 27.18
C ASN A 2 7.49 -3.68 26.38
N GLY A 3 7.16 -4.78 25.74
CA GLY A 3 5.88 -5.01 25.09
C GLY A 3 4.93 -5.78 26.03
N SER A 4 3.65 -5.78 25.71
CA SER A 4 2.65 -6.58 26.40
C SER A 4 1.69 -7.24 25.44
N LEU A 5 1.21 -8.42 25.81
CA LEU A 5 0.15 -9.18 25.15
C LEU A 5 -0.97 -9.41 26.15
N ALA A 6 -2.20 -9.16 25.77
CA ALA A 6 -3.37 -9.43 26.61
C ALA A 6 -4.42 -10.20 25.82
N TRP A 7 -5.04 -11.15 26.49
CA TRP A 7 -6.14 -11.93 25.93
C TRP A 7 -7.36 -11.83 26.86
N SER A 8 -8.53 -11.77 26.27
CA SER A 8 -9.78 -11.91 27.03
C SER A 8 -10.67 -12.99 26.40
N VAL A 9 -11.51 -13.59 27.22
CA VAL A 9 -12.51 -14.56 26.79
C VAL A 9 -13.82 -14.38 27.56
N SER A 10 -14.95 -14.42 26.88
CA SER A 10 -16.27 -14.40 27.49
C SER A 10 -16.78 -15.85 27.72
N ALA A 11 -16.57 -16.37 28.91
CA ALA A 11 -16.94 -17.76 29.29
C ALA A 11 -17.39 -17.84 30.73
N ASP A 12 -18.05 -18.95 31.14
CA ASP A 12 -18.45 -19.20 32.54
C ASP A 12 -17.24 -19.54 33.39
N GLU A 13 -16.32 -20.30 32.83
CA GLU A 13 -15.05 -20.67 33.45
C GLU A 13 -13.90 -20.37 32.48
N VAL A 14 -12.79 -19.91 33.00
CA VAL A 14 -11.58 -19.60 32.25
C VAL A 14 -10.41 -20.38 32.85
N SER A 15 -9.64 -21.01 32.02
CA SER A 15 -8.38 -21.61 32.40
C SER A 15 -7.27 -21.16 31.45
N TRP A 16 -6.04 -21.11 31.93
CA TRP A 16 -4.93 -20.55 31.15
C TRP A 16 -3.62 -21.24 31.43
N ILE A 17 -2.69 -21.02 30.51
CA ILE A 17 -1.28 -21.21 30.72
C ILE A 17 -0.54 -19.99 30.17
N LEU A 18 0.33 -19.43 30.97
CA LEU A 18 1.27 -18.37 30.57
C LEU A 18 2.66 -18.99 30.65
N GLY A 19 3.28 -19.17 29.49
CA GLY A 19 4.65 -19.65 29.40
C GLY A 19 5.60 -18.47 29.39
N GLU A 20 6.50 -18.38 30.37
CA GLU A 20 7.76 -17.69 30.17
C GLU A 20 8.73 -18.71 29.60
N PHE A 21 9.26 -18.39 28.41
CA PHE A 21 10.31 -19.19 27.84
C PHE A 21 11.62 -18.41 27.97
N GLU A 22 12.62 -19.09 28.43
CA GLU A 22 13.99 -18.60 28.34
C GLU A 22 14.35 -18.23 26.88
N PRO A 23 15.35 -17.40 26.66
CA PRO A 23 15.72 -16.92 25.34
C PRO A 23 15.69 -18.06 24.30
N TYR A 24 15.15 -17.78 23.12
CA TYR A 24 14.89 -18.71 22.01
C TYR A 24 15.96 -19.80 21.82
N PHE A 25 17.22 -19.46 22.09
CA PHE A 25 18.34 -20.37 22.01
C PHE A 25 18.29 -21.50 23.04
N LYS A 26 17.98 -21.20 24.30
CA LYS A 26 17.86 -22.24 25.35
C LYS A 26 16.67 -23.15 25.11
N ASN A 27 15.55 -22.63 24.66
CA ASN A 27 14.36 -23.42 24.37
C ASN A 27 14.53 -24.39 23.23
N TYR A 28 15.18 -23.97 22.14
CA TYR A 28 15.42 -24.87 21.01
C TYR A 28 16.34 -26.05 21.39
N VAL A 29 17.35 -25.78 22.18
CA VAL A 29 18.25 -26.84 22.68
C VAL A 29 17.59 -27.71 23.73
N MET A 30 16.81 -27.15 24.62
CA MET A 30 16.20 -27.86 25.78
C MET A 30 14.98 -28.70 25.37
N ASN A 31 14.10 -28.15 24.49
CA ASN A 31 12.93 -28.90 24.01
C ASN A 31 13.31 -30.18 23.23
N SER A 32 14.43 -30.15 22.53
CA SER A 32 14.94 -31.36 21.85
C SER A 32 15.57 -32.40 22.78
N ARG A 33 16.05 -31.97 23.97
CA ARG A 33 16.77 -32.86 24.91
C ARG A 33 15.91 -33.43 26.04
N PHE A 34 14.88 -32.74 26.50
CA PHE A 34 14.25 -33.11 27.80
C PHE A 34 12.75 -33.40 27.76
N GLY A 35 12.11 -33.43 26.59
CA GLY A 35 10.74 -33.95 26.49
C GLY A 35 9.67 -33.21 27.31
N VAL A 36 9.95 -32.02 27.83
CA VAL A 36 8.93 -31.15 28.35
C VAL A 36 8.33 -30.44 27.13
N THR A 37 7.44 -31.18 26.52
CA THR A 37 6.80 -30.77 25.29
C THR A 37 5.48 -30.09 25.63
N GLU A 38 5.06 -29.19 24.75
CA GLU A 38 3.68 -28.74 24.61
C GLU A 38 2.67 -29.89 24.74
N GLU A 39 3.09 -31.11 24.45
CA GLU A 39 2.32 -32.35 24.55
C GLU A 39 1.77 -32.59 25.98
N SER A 40 2.48 -32.26 27.05
CA SER A 40 2.01 -32.52 28.41
C SER A 40 0.75 -31.70 28.73
N TYR A 41 0.71 -30.44 28.34
CA TYR A 41 -0.47 -29.56 28.51
C TYR A 41 -1.58 -29.89 27.52
N LEU A 42 -1.23 -30.37 26.35
CA LEU A 42 -2.18 -30.83 25.36
C LEU A 42 -2.89 -32.13 25.82
N PHE A 43 -2.21 -33.03 26.51
CA PHE A 43 -2.80 -34.22 27.12
C PHE A 43 -3.77 -33.85 28.24
N ASP A 44 -3.37 -32.97 29.15
CA ASP A 44 -4.23 -32.49 30.24
C ASP A 44 -5.48 -31.80 29.71
N PHE A 45 -5.33 -30.93 28.70
CA PHE A 45 -6.44 -30.26 28.06
C PHE A 45 -7.38 -31.26 27.36
N ARG A 46 -6.84 -32.24 26.64
CA ARG A 46 -7.63 -33.25 25.96
C ARG A 46 -8.43 -34.13 26.94
N ASP A 47 -7.85 -34.43 28.08
CA ASP A 47 -8.46 -35.34 29.07
C ASP A 47 -9.45 -34.59 29.98
N THR A 48 -9.19 -33.34 30.31
CA THR A 48 -10.00 -32.55 31.27
C THR A 48 -10.80 -31.40 30.63
N GLY A 49 -10.47 -31.00 29.40
CA GLY A 49 -11.02 -29.81 28.76
C GLY A 49 -10.58 -28.49 29.40
N LYS A 50 -9.58 -28.51 30.29
CA LYS A 50 -9.05 -27.36 31.01
C LYS A 50 -7.54 -27.29 30.94
N LEU A 51 -7.03 -26.06 30.93
CA LEU A 51 -5.61 -25.79 31.11
C LEU A 51 -5.26 -25.75 32.60
N PRO A 52 -4.01 -25.98 32.98
CA PRO A 52 -3.62 -26.14 34.40
C PRO A 52 -3.58 -24.86 35.23
N ASN A 53 -3.83 -23.68 34.67
CA ASN A 53 -3.69 -22.36 35.28
C ASN A 53 -2.29 -22.10 35.85
N LEU A 54 -1.27 -22.41 35.06
CA LEU A 54 0.12 -22.19 35.40
C LEU A 54 0.58 -20.82 34.91
N GLY A 55 1.13 -20.04 35.80
CA GLY A 55 1.81 -18.76 35.54
C GLY A 55 3.34 -18.90 35.54
N THR A 56 4.01 -17.84 35.23
CA THR A 56 5.48 -17.75 35.15
C THR A 56 6.20 -18.13 36.43
N GLU A 57 5.58 -17.90 37.59
CA GLU A 57 6.14 -18.19 38.91
C GLU A 57 6.22 -19.68 39.24
N THR A 58 5.63 -20.56 38.43
CA THR A 58 5.51 -22.01 38.70
C THR A 58 6.33 -22.86 37.76
N LEU A 59 6.99 -22.31 36.77
CA LEU A 59 7.88 -23.07 35.89
C LEU A 59 9.20 -23.36 36.62
N PRO A 60 9.68 -24.60 36.60
CA PRO A 60 10.97 -24.89 37.20
C PRO A 60 12.09 -24.10 36.52
N GLU A 61 12.98 -23.52 37.34
CA GLU A 61 14.23 -22.94 36.82
C GLU A 61 15.05 -24.03 36.13
N PHE A 62 15.01 -24.06 34.81
CA PHE A 62 15.98 -24.82 34.03
C PHE A 62 17.22 -23.97 33.79
N GLY A 63 18.10 -23.97 34.78
CA GLY A 63 19.33 -23.21 34.70
C GLY A 63 20.48 -24.02 34.20
N THR A 64 21.02 -23.63 33.11
CA THR A 64 22.49 -23.45 32.94
C THR A 64 22.72 -22.65 31.68
N GLU A 65 23.20 -21.43 31.84
CA GLU A 65 23.76 -20.63 30.76
C GLU A 65 24.96 -21.34 30.19
N LEU A 66 24.97 -21.61 28.86
CA LEU A 66 26.18 -22.00 28.18
C LEU A 66 27.18 -20.83 28.23
N THR A 67 28.15 -20.95 29.10
CA THR A 67 29.24 -19.99 29.23
C THR A 67 30.30 -20.24 28.15
N GLU A 68 31.09 -19.21 27.88
CA GLU A 68 32.24 -19.38 26.97
C GLU A 68 33.22 -20.47 27.49
N GLU A 69 33.30 -20.64 28.79
CA GLU A 69 34.13 -21.65 29.43
C GLU A 69 33.60 -23.05 29.14
N GLU A 70 32.28 -23.28 29.26
CA GLU A 70 31.65 -24.60 28.93
C GLU A 70 31.80 -24.94 27.44
N ILE A 71 31.65 -23.96 26.57
CA ILE A 71 31.86 -24.18 25.13
C ILE A 71 33.35 -24.50 24.85
N SER A 72 34.27 -23.89 25.59
CA SER A 72 35.69 -24.17 25.45
C SER A 72 36.08 -25.56 25.90
N LEU A 73 35.28 -26.13 26.80
CA LEU A 73 35.49 -27.48 27.38
C LEU A 73 34.73 -28.60 26.63
N MET A 74 33.84 -28.26 25.69
CA MET A 74 33.09 -29.23 24.89
C MET A 74 34.03 -30.14 24.10
N ASP A 75 33.73 -31.41 24.08
CA ASP A 75 34.38 -32.32 23.17
C ASP A 75 33.96 -32.10 21.71
N GLU A 76 34.62 -32.76 20.79
CA GLU A 76 34.40 -32.57 19.34
C GLU A 76 32.98 -32.96 18.91
N GLN A 77 32.38 -33.95 19.53
CA GLN A 77 31.05 -34.45 19.21
C GLN A 77 29.94 -33.49 19.75
N GLU A 78 30.14 -32.96 20.94
CA GLU A 78 29.26 -31.94 21.53
C GLU A 78 29.31 -30.64 20.74
N LEU A 79 30.52 -30.20 20.32
CA LEU A 79 30.75 -29.03 19.52
C LEU A 79 30.11 -29.13 18.12
N ASP A 80 30.23 -30.31 17.49
CA ASP A 80 29.61 -30.59 16.18
C ASP A 80 28.09 -30.54 16.27
N ALA A 81 27.48 -31.11 17.29
CA ALA A 81 26.06 -31.05 17.49
C ALA A 81 25.55 -29.64 17.69
N LEU A 82 26.25 -28.81 18.47
CA LEU A 82 25.94 -27.41 18.69
C LEU A 82 26.13 -26.58 17.42
N PHE A 83 27.20 -26.84 16.67
CA PHE A 83 27.50 -26.15 15.41
C PHE A 83 26.42 -26.42 14.35
N GLU A 84 26.07 -27.70 14.11
CA GLU A 84 25.04 -28.07 13.14
C GLU A 84 23.66 -27.43 13.47
N MET A 85 23.33 -27.39 14.75
CA MET A 85 22.11 -26.72 15.22
C MET A 85 22.12 -25.23 14.95
N LEU A 86 23.22 -24.53 15.25
CA LEU A 86 23.37 -23.10 15.00
C LEU A 86 23.34 -22.77 13.50
N LEU A 87 23.92 -23.62 12.68
CA LEU A 87 23.90 -23.50 11.23
C LEU A 87 22.48 -23.61 10.68
N GLN A 88 21.68 -24.56 11.17
CA GLN A 88 20.26 -24.69 10.79
C GLN A 88 19.44 -23.45 11.18
N ILE A 89 19.66 -22.90 12.37
CA ILE A 89 18.99 -21.67 12.82
C ILE A 89 19.36 -20.48 11.93
N ALA A 90 20.62 -20.32 11.58
CA ALA A 90 21.11 -19.27 10.71
C ALA A 90 20.53 -19.38 9.29
N CYS A 91 20.43 -20.59 8.74
CA CYS A 91 19.88 -20.85 7.41
C CYS A 91 18.35 -20.64 7.34
N VAL A 92 17.61 -20.91 8.39
CA VAL A 92 16.14 -20.77 8.43
C VAL A 92 15.72 -19.31 8.56
N ARG A 93 16.49 -18.47 9.24
CA ARG A 93 16.14 -17.07 9.47
C ARG A 93 16.42 -16.12 8.30
N HIS A 94 17.36 -16.46 7.42
CA HIS A 94 17.76 -15.58 6.32
C HIS A 94 17.90 -16.35 5.01
N PRO A 95 16.78 -16.82 4.40
CA PRO A 95 16.84 -17.51 3.11
C PRO A 95 17.35 -16.59 1.98
N TYR A 96 17.36 -15.28 2.19
CA TYR A 96 17.80 -14.29 1.21
C TYR A 96 19.11 -13.56 1.57
N ASP A 97 19.56 -13.62 2.82
CA ASP A 97 20.92 -13.18 3.11
C ASP A 97 21.87 -14.09 2.36
N ARG A 98 22.58 -13.51 1.41
CA ARG A 98 23.68 -14.20 0.75
C ARG A 98 24.61 -14.66 1.87
N VAL A 99 24.43 -15.92 2.27
CA VAL A 99 25.38 -16.62 3.09
C VAL A 99 26.70 -16.38 2.35
N HIS A 100 27.56 -15.53 2.90
CA HIS A 100 28.94 -15.49 2.46
C HIS A 100 29.34 -16.94 2.48
N ARG A 101 29.70 -17.48 1.33
CA ARG A 101 30.15 -18.87 1.23
C ARG A 101 31.30 -18.98 2.20
N PHE A 102 30.96 -19.47 3.38
CA PHE A 102 32.02 -19.93 4.28
C PHE A 102 32.73 -21.00 3.51
N ASP A 103 34.05 -20.92 3.48
CA ASP A 103 34.84 -21.98 2.89
C ASP A 103 34.59 -23.21 3.78
N GLU A 104 33.79 -24.15 3.31
CA GLU A 104 33.43 -25.37 4.05
C GLU A 104 34.68 -26.09 4.56
N ALA A 105 35.81 -25.93 3.87
CA ALA A 105 37.08 -26.47 4.29
C ALA A 105 37.62 -25.85 5.60
N LEU A 106 37.28 -24.60 5.93
CA LEU A 106 37.66 -23.99 7.21
C LEU A 106 36.82 -24.51 8.37
N LEU A 107 35.57 -24.91 8.11
CA LEU A 107 34.67 -25.43 9.13
C LEU A 107 34.89 -26.91 9.51
N THR A 108 35.83 -27.57 8.85
CA THR A 108 36.25 -28.93 9.24
C THR A 108 37.26 -28.95 10.39
N GLN A 109 37.79 -27.80 10.80
CA GLN A 109 38.76 -27.67 11.90
C GLN A 109 38.03 -27.38 13.23
N PRO A 110 38.23 -28.16 14.29
CA PRO A 110 37.51 -28.01 15.58
C PRO A 110 37.68 -26.61 16.19
N GLU A 111 38.87 -26.03 16.08
CA GLU A 111 39.15 -24.68 16.59
C GLU A 111 38.36 -23.62 15.85
N MET A 112 38.21 -23.73 14.53
CA MET A 112 37.43 -22.79 13.72
C MET A 112 35.92 -22.93 13.99
N LYS A 113 35.43 -24.14 14.19
CA LYS A 113 34.04 -24.40 14.62
C LYS A 113 33.76 -23.73 15.96
N ARG A 114 34.68 -23.84 16.92
CA ARG A 114 34.57 -23.29 18.26
C ARG A 114 34.52 -21.76 18.21
N GLU A 115 35.39 -21.13 17.45
CA GLU A 115 35.39 -19.67 17.25
C GLU A 115 34.07 -19.19 16.57
N PHE A 116 33.58 -19.93 15.60
CA PHE A 116 32.30 -19.63 14.95
C PHE A 116 31.11 -19.74 15.93
N VAL A 117 31.03 -20.80 16.71
CA VAL A 117 30.02 -21.00 17.75
C VAL A 117 30.07 -19.86 18.77
N LEU A 118 31.26 -19.51 19.26
CA LEU A 118 31.45 -18.40 20.19
C LEU A 118 31.04 -17.07 19.59
N ALA A 119 31.37 -16.81 18.33
CA ALA A 119 30.99 -15.58 17.64
C ALA A 119 29.47 -15.45 17.51
N ILE A 120 28.78 -16.52 17.14
CA ILE A 120 27.30 -16.53 17.06
C ILE A 120 26.68 -16.34 18.45
N ILE A 121 27.17 -17.02 19.46
CA ILE A 121 26.65 -16.87 20.83
C ILE A 121 26.88 -15.47 21.39
N ARG A 122 28.06 -14.89 21.13
CA ARG A 122 28.32 -13.48 21.48
C ARG A 122 27.38 -12.51 20.74
N GLN A 123 27.08 -12.80 19.49
CA GLN A 123 26.13 -11.99 18.72
C GLN A 123 24.70 -12.17 19.21
N LEU A 124 24.29 -13.39 19.54
CA LEU A 124 22.97 -13.67 20.14
C LEU A 124 22.86 -13.01 21.52
N LYS A 125 23.88 -13.09 22.37
CA LYS A 125 23.93 -12.38 23.68
C LYS A 125 23.89 -10.85 23.53
N ARG A 126 24.42 -10.29 22.44
CA ARG A 126 24.35 -8.88 22.13
C ARG A 126 22.95 -8.47 21.64
N ILE A 127 22.28 -9.33 20.92
CA ILE A 127 20.92 -9.11 20.43
C ILE A 127 19.89 -9.35 21.56
N PHE A 128 20.20 -10.27 22.49
CA PHE A 128 19.39 -10.65 23.64
C PHE A 128 20.24 -10.50 24.93
N PRO A 129 20.41 -9.28 25.46
CA PRO A 129 21.23 -9.07 26.66
C PRO A 129 20.62 -9.71 27.90
N ASP A 130 21.49 -10.35 28.69
CA ASP A 130 21.13 -11.02 29.94
C ASP A 130 20.64 -10.06 31.05
N GLU A 131 19.80 -10.62 31.89
CA GLU A 131 19.51 -10.33 33.31
C GLU A 131 18.61 -9.17 33.70
N ASN A 132 18.40 -8.09 32.91
CA ASN A 132 17.47 -7.03 33.32
C ASN A 132 16.57 -6.50 32.20
N GLY A 133 16.45 -7.22 31.10
CA GLY A 133 15.64 -6.88 29.94
C GLY A 133 15.25 -8.11 29.14
N GLN A 134 15.03 -9.23 29.80
CA GLN A 134 14.67 -10.48 29.14
C GLN A 134 13.36 -10.33 28.38
N GLU A 135 13.42 -10.42 27.05
CA GLU A 135 12.27 -10.73 26.24
C GLU A 135 12.01 -12.23 26.39
N ASN A 136 11.15 -12.59 27.31
CA ASN A 136 10.71 -13.96 27.45
C ASN A 136 9.73 -14.29 26.33
N TRP A 137 10.06 -15.25 25.52
CA TRP A 137 9.18 -15.80 24.49
C TRP A 137 8.49 -17.02 25.08
N GLY A 138 7.18 -17.09 24.93
CA GLY A 138 6.45 -18.21 25.44
C GLY A 138 5.15 -18.44 24.73
N ASP A 139 4.78 -19.70 24.59
CA ASP A 139 3.45 -20.05 24.16
C ASP A 139 2.49 -19.85 25.33
N SER A 140 1.38 -19.18 25.03
CA SER A 140 0.32 -18.96 26.02
C SER A 140 -0.99 -19.47 25.44
N ALA A 141 -1.81 -20.04 26.26
CA ALA A 141 -3.12 -20.52 25.89
C ALA A 141 -4.19 -20.04 26.87
N LEU A 142 -5.35 -19.69 26.31
CA LEU A 142 -6.54 -19.30 27.06
C LEU A 142 -7.70 -20.19 26.63
N CYS A 143 -8.33 -20.84 27.58
CA CYS A 143 -9.49 -21.69 27.37
C CYS A 143 -10.71 -21.10 28.06
N GLY A 144 -11.78 -20.92 27.31
CA GLY A 144 -13.10 -20.56 27.85
C GLY A 144 -14.06 -21.77 27.79
N SER A 145 -14.70 -22.13 28.88
CA SER A 145 -15.71 -23.17 28.93
C SER A 145 -17.07 -22.65 29.40
N CYS A 146 -18.14 -23.25 28.93
CA CYS A 146 -19.49 -22.91 29.34
C CYS A 146 -20.36 -24.16 29.45
N LYS A 147 -21.37 -24.11 30.33
CA LYS A 147 -22.40 -25.15 30.44
C LYS A 147 -23.57 -24.83 29.53
N LEU A 148 -23.96 -25.79 28.71
CA LEU A 148 -25.11 -25.68 27.84
C LEU A 148 -26.27 -26.59 28.34
N ALA A 149 -27.45 -26.02 28.40
CA ALA A 149 -28.67 -26.82 28.56
C ALA A 149 -28.96 -27.59 27.26
N PRO A 150 -29.71 -28.70 27.31
CA PRO A 150 -30.11 -29.41 26.09
C PRO A 150 -30.78 -28.47 25.08
N GLY A 151 -30.29 -28.43 23.84
CA GLY A 151 -30.73 -27.52 22.78
C GLY A 151 -30.28 -26.05 22.92
N GLY A 152 -29.51 -25.72 23.97
CA GLY A 152 -28.93 -24.38 24.17
C GLY A 152 -27.74 -24.12 23.25
N SER A 153 -27.52 -22.86 22.93
CA SER A 153 -26.32 -22.38 22.24
C SER A 153 -25.70 -21.19 22.98
N ARG A 154 -24.41 -21.03 22.91
CA ARG A 154 -23.69 -19.87 23.44
C ARG A 154 -22.53 -19.49 22.54
N GLU A 155 -22.34 -18.22 22.36
CA GLU A 155 -21.17 -17.65 21.69
C GLU A 155 -20.07 -17.41 22.70
N ILE A 156 -18.89 -17.97 22.47
CA ILE A 156 -17.68 -17.65 23.22
C ILE A 156 -16.83 -16.75 22.34
N ARG A 157 -16.36 -15.63 22.90
CA ARG A 157 -15.57 -14.63 22.19
C ARG A 157 -14.18 -14.56 22.79
N PHE A 158 -13.20 -14.47 21.90
CA PHE A 158 -11.82 -14.22 22.26
C PHE A 158 -11.39 -12.88 21.66
N ALA A 159 -10.67 -12.07 22.43
CA ALA A 159 -9.99 -10.90 21.96
C ALA A 159 -8.50 -11.01 22.29
N VAL A 160 -7.66 -10.57 21.37
CA VAL A 160 -6.21 -10.52 21.52
C VAL A 160 -5.77 -9.09 21.29
N GLY A 161 -5.06 -8.52 22.24
CA GLY A 161 -4.41 -7.22 22.12
C GLY A 161 -2.92 -7.36 22.32
N TRP A 162 -2.15 -6.62 21.54
CA TRP A 162 -0.70 -6.49 21.72
C TRP A 162 -0.32 -5.03 21.75
N HIS A 163 0.72 -4.72 22.51
CA HIS A 163 1.22 -3.38 22.70
C HIS A 163 2.74 -3.42 22.81
N PHE A 164 3.43 -3.01 21.75
CA PHE A 164 4.89 -2.96 21.63
C PHE A 164 5.30 -1.51 21.38
N PRO A 165 5.31 -0.65 22.41
CA PRO A 165 5.45 0.79 22.24
C PRO A 165 6.88 1.23 21.89
N ASN A 166 7.86 0.37 22.17
CA ASN A 166 9.27 0.71 22.08
C ASN A 166 9.83 0.25 20.74
N HIS A 167 10.04 1.22 19.85
CA HIS A 167 10.78 1.02 18.62
C HIS A 167 11.99 1.94 18.64
N PHE A 168 13.17 1.36 18.45
CA PHE A 168 14.43 2.07 18.34
C PHE A 168 14.96 1.90 16.92
N GLY A 169 15.37 3.00 16.30
CA GLY A 169 16.08 2.95 15.03
C GLY A 169 17.50 2.40 15.19
N ASP A 170 18.17 2.14 14.07
CA ASP A 170 19.53 1.58 14.03
C ASP A 170 20.56 2.45 14.76
N SER A 171 20.32 3.77 14.84
CA SER A 171 21.12 4.72 15.63
C SER A 171 20.89 4.62 17.13
N GLY A 172 19.98 3.76 17.61
CA GLY A 172 19.50 3.69 18.99
C GLY A 172 18.53 4.80 19.37
N ARG A 173 18.08 5.63 18.44
CA ARG A 173 17.10 6.68 18.68
C ARG A 173 15.72 6.07 18.91
N PHE A 174 15.04 6.49 19.97
CA PHE A 174 13.67 6.06 20.26
C PHE A 174 12.66 6.71 19.33
N GLU A 175 11.98 5.92 18.53
CA GLU A 175 10.96 6.36 17.59
C GLU A 175 9.55 6.05 18.09
N GLY A 176 9.34 4.90 18.70
CA GLY A 176 8.08 4.44 19.25
C GLY A 176 6.96 4.33 18.24
N HIS A 177 5.74 4.17 18.77
CA HIS A 177 4.52 4.07 17.95
C HIS A 177 3.46 5.06 18.42
N TRP A 178 2.66 5.59 17.49
CA TRP A 178 1.61 6.58 17.77
C TRP A 178 0.55 6.03 18.70
N TYR A 179 0.15 4.77 18.57
CA TYR A 179 -0.88 4.16 19.40
C TYR A 179 -0.51 4.15 20.90
N ALA A 180 0.78 4.17 21.22
CA ALA A 180 1.26 4.27 22.61
C ALA A 180 0.95 5.61 23.30
N LYS A 181 0.36 6.57 22.59
CA LYS A 181 -0.24 7.78 23.17
C LYS A 181 -1.66 7.54 23.68
N HIS A 182 -2.32 6.50 23.19
CA HIS A 182 -3.72 6.21 23.47
C HIS A 182 -3.91 5.02 24.40
N PHE A 183 -2.96 4.09 24.41
CA PHE A 183 -3.00 2.88 25.22
C PHE A 183 -1.69 2.73 25.98
N ALA A 184 -1.78 2.45 27.29
CA ALA A 184 -0.62 2.23 28.14
C ALA A 184 -0.09 0.80 27.99
N ASP A 185 -0.97 -0.18 27.76
CA ASP A 185 -0.64 -1.59 27.64
C ASP A 185 -1.66 -2.37 26.78
N ALA A 186 -1.42 -3.65 26.59
CA ALA A 186 -2.31 -4.53 25.81
C ALA A 186 -3.66 -4.78 26.53
N GLY A 187 -3.72 -4.69 27.84
CA GLY A 187 -4.96 -4.80 28.60
C GLY A 187 -5.93 -3.66 28.28
N GLU A 188 -5.43 -2.43 28.16
CA GLU A 188 -6.22 -1.28 27.71
C GLU A 188 -6.72 -1.46 26.27
N VAL A 189 -5.90 -2.02 25.37
CA VAL A 189 -6.32 -2.32 23.99
C VAL A 189 -7.50 -3.29 23.97
N VAL A 190 -7.40 -4.40 24.71
CA VAL A 190 -8.49 -5.39 24.81
C VAL A 190 -9.73 -4.78 25.47
N SER A 191 -9.56 -4.02 26.55
CA SER A 191 -10.67 -3.34 27.24
C SER A 191 -11.37 -2.32 26.34
N TYR A 192 -10.63 -1.60 25.49
CA TYR A 192 -11.19 -0.71 24.49
C TYR A 192 -12.01 -1.49 23.45
N LEU A 193 -11.46 -2.58 22.92
CA LEU A 193 -12.15 -3.40 21.95
C LEU A 193 -13.45 -3.98 22.50
N ASP A 194 -13.45 -4.48 23.74
CA ASP A 194 -14.65 -5.03 24.40
C ASP A 194 -15.72 -3.95 24.61
N ARG A 195 -15.32 -2.74 25.02
CA ARG A 195 -16.25 -1.62 25.23
C ARG A 195 -16.87 -1.11 23.93
N GLU A 196 -16.04 -0.93 22.89
CA GLU A 196 -16.45 -0.34 21.61
C GLU A 196 -16.90 -1.38 20.58
N ARG A 197 -16.90 -2.64 20.92
CA ARG A 197 -17.18 -3.77 20.00
C ARG A 197 -18.47 -3.61 19.24
N ASP A 198 -19.55 -3.22 19.93
CA ASP A 198 -20.88 -3.14 19.32
C ASP A 198 -21.00 -1.99 18.30
N ALA A 199 -20.06 -1.05 18.31
CA ALA A 199 -19.89 -0.04 17.26
C ALA A 199 -18.89 -0.50 16.17
N ILE A 200 -17.76 -1.07 16.57
CA ILE A 200 -16.65 -1.43 15.66
C ILE A 200 -17.04 -2.59 14.74
N LEU A 201 -17.57 -3.69 15.26
CA LEU A 201 -17.82 -4.89 14.45
C LEU A 201 -18.88 -4.67 13.34
N PRO A 202 -20.01 -4.00 13.56
CA PRO A 202 -20.93 -3.68 12.48
C PRO A 202 -20.30 -2.77 11.43
N ALA A 203 -19.49 -1.78 11.83
CA ALA A 203 -18.79 -0.89 10.91
C ALA A 203 -17.79 -1.63 10.03
N VAL A 204 -16.98 -2.53 10.61
CA VAL A 204 -16.04 -3.38 9.86
C VAL A 204 -16.77 -4.30 8.89
N LYS A 205 -17.88 -4.93 9.32
CA LYS A 205 -18.71 -5.78 8.46
C LYS A 205 -19.34 -4.99 7.30
N ALA A 206 -19.86 -3.80 7.58
CA ALA A 206 -20.46 -2.93 6.56
C ALA A 206 -19.41 -2.47 5.54
N PHE A 207 -18.20 -2.10 5.99
CA PHE A 207 -17.09 -1.72 5.12
C PHE A 207 -16.62 -2.89 4.25
N SER A 208 -16.45 -4.07 4.84
CA SER A 208 -16.10 -5.28 4.08
C SER A 208 -17.18 -5.65 3.05
N ALA A 209 -18.44 -5.54 3.43
CA ALA A 209 -19.57 -5.77 2.51
C ALA A 209 -19.60 -4.74 1.38
N LEU A 210 -19.32 -3.47 1.65
CA LEU A 210 -19.22 -2.43 0.64
C LEU A 210 -18.16 -2.75 -0.42
N LEU A 211 -16.97 -3.20 0.01
CA LEU A 211 -15.87 -3.55 -0.89
C LEU A 211 -16.17 -4.77 -1.76
N LYS A 212 -16.95 -5.73 -1.25
CA LYS A 212 -17.20 -7.04 -1.89
C LYS A 212 -18.55 -7.14 -2.60
N ASN A 213 -19.52 -6.30 -2.25
CA ASN A 213 -20.84 -6.33 -2.88
C ASN A 213 -20.86 -5.49 -4.16
N THR A 214 -20.27 -6.03 -5.19
CA THR A 214 -20.07 -5.42 -6.51
C THR A 214 -20.65 -6.30 -7.61
N SER A 215 -20.85 -5.75 -8.81
CA SER A 215 -21.31 -6.50 -9.99
C SER A 215 -20.18 -7.12 -10.82
N VAL A 216 -18.93 -6.91 -10.42
CA VAL A 216 -17.75 -7.49 -11.09
C VAL A 216 -17.40 -8.87 -10.51
N SER A 217 -16.40 -9.54 -11.09
CA SER A 217 -15.94 -10.84 -10.58
C SER A 217 -15.42 -10.72 -9.14
N LYS A 218 -15.46 -11.86 -8.44
CA LYS A 218 -14.94 -11.94 -7.06
C LYS A 218 -13.48 -11.58 -7.00
N GLU A 219 -12.69 -11.99 -7.97
CA GLU A 219 -11.26 -11.74 -8.08
C GLU A 219 -10.97 -10.23 -8.16
N LEU A 220 -11.74 -9.48 -8.96
CA LEU A 220 -11.61 -8.03 -8.99
C LEU A 220 -11.92 -7.41 -7.62
N ALA A 221 -12.98 -7.84 -6.95
CA ALA A 221 -13.36 -7.35 -5.64
C ALA A 221 -12.33 -7.75 -4.56
N ASP A 222 -11.75 -8.92 -4.64
CA ASP A 222 -10.70 -9.38 -3.76
C ASP A 222 -9.43 -8.53 -3.92
N ALA A 223 -9.04 -8.14 -5.15
CA ALA A 223 -7.84 -7.35 -5.41
C ALA A 223 -7.74 -6.07 -4.57
N TRP A 224 -8.81 -5.28 -4.47
CA TRP A 224 -8.78 -4.07 -3.64
C TRP A 224 -9.12 -4.31 -2.17
N SER A 225 -9.85 -5.38 -1.84
CA SER A 225 -10.24 -5.66 -0.45
C SER A 225 -9.14 -6.37 0.34
N ASP A 226 -8.49 -7.35 -0.26
CA ASP A 226 -7.54 -8.23 0.44
C ASP A 226 -6.19 -7.55 0.67
N HIS A 227 -5.76 -6.69 -0.27
CA HIS A 227 -4.52 -5.91 -0.13
C HIS A 227 -4.58 -4.85 0.97
N LEU A 228 -5.75 -4.49 1.51
CA LEU A 228 -5.83 -3.63 2.69
C LEU A 228 -5.08 -4.20 3.90
N SER A 229 -4.87 -5.52 3.95
CA SER A 229 -4.03 -6.15 4.98
C SER A 229 -2.61 -5.61 4.98
N THR A 230 -2.08 -5.19 3.84
CA THR A 230 -0.75 -4.59 3.69
C THR A 230 -0.65 -3.23 4.41
N LEU A 231 -1.74 -2.45 4.46
CA LEU A 231 -1.74 -1.19 5.21
C LEU A 231 -1.39 -1.39 6.68
N ILE A 232 -1.89 -2.45 7.31
CA ILE A 232 -1.62 -2.75 8.71
C ILE A 232 -0.19 -3.27 8.89
N LYS A 233 0.25 -4.14 7.99
CA LYS A 233 1.53 -4.85 8.10
C LYS A 233 2.73 -3.98 7.76
N CYS A 234 2.57 -3.06 6.82
CA CYS A 234 3.67 -2.25 6.30
C CYS A 234 3.61 -0.78 6.74
N SER A 235 2.60 -0.36 7.51
CA SER A 235 2.53 1.02 8.01
C SER A 235 3.31 1.21 9.31
N TRP A 236 3.97 2.34 9.41
CA TRP A 236 4.54 2.78 10.66
C TRP A 236 4.23 4.26 10.92
N TRP A 237 3.59 4.52 12.05
CA TRP A 237 3.32 5.85 12.55
C TRP A 237 4.07 6.05 13.85
N THR A 238 5.11 6.88 13.80
CA THR A 238 6.01 7.09 14.95
C THR A 238 5.30 7.82 16.08
N LYS A 239 5.81 7.69 17.29
CA LYS A 239 5.30 8.43 18.46
C LYS A 239 5.39 9.95 18.27
N ARG A 240 6.33 10.45 17.46
CA ARG A 240 6.47 11.87 17.13
C ARG A 240 5.47 12.36 16.08
N GLY A 241 4.84 11.47 15.35
CA GLY A 241 3.82 11.79 14.35
C GLY A 241 4.28 11.67 12.89
N GLU A 242 5.49 11.20 12.65
CA GLU A 242 5.97 10.85 11.31
C GLU A 242 5.27 9.57 10.85
N PHE A 243 4.96 9.48 9.56
CA PHE A 243 4.29 8.32 8.98
C PHE A 243 4.92 7.92 7.66
N GLY A 244 4.93 6.64 7.39
CA GLY A 244 5.28 6.07 6.09
C GLY A 244 4.90 4.60 6.00
N MET A 245 5.12 4.06 4.80
CA MET A 245 4.92 2.64 4.50
C MET A 245 6.27 1.99 4.23
N TRP A 246 6.47 0.82 4.80
CA TRP A 246 7.52 -0.08 4.33
C TRP A 246 7.15 -0.62 2.95
N GLU A 247 8.12 -0.78 2.07
CA GLU A 247 7.91 -1.43 0.77
C GLU A 247 7.24 -2.78 0.90
N GLY A 248 7.72 -3.57 1.85
CA GLY A 248 7.24 -4.89 2.14
C GLY A 248 7.83 -5.40 3.44
N TYR A 249 7.62 -6.67 3.71
CA TYR A 249 8.19 -7.37 4.85
C TYR A 249 9.50 -8.06 4.44
N GLY A 250 10.57 -7.81 5.17
CA GLY A 250 11.88 -8.36 4.86
C GLY A 250 12.93 -7.28 4.60
N SER A 251 13.55 -7.27 3.45
CA SER A 251 14.64 -6.34 3.10
C SER A 251 14.10 -5.21 2.22
N CYS A 252 13.47 -4.22 2.82
CA CYS A 252 12.77 -3.16 2.07
C CYS A 252 12.96 -1.79 2.68
N GLY A 253 12.86 -0.75 1.85
CA GLY A 253 12.94 0.64 2.26
C GLY A 253 11.68 1.16 2.95
N PHE A 254 11.81 2.25 3.68
CA PHE A 254 10.69 2.95 4.32
C PHE A 254 10.34 4.20 3.51
N HIS A 255 9.08 4.35 3.15
CA HIS A 255 8.59 5.39 2.25
C HIS A 255 9.42 5.48 0.95
N THR A 256 9.49 4.37 0.25
CA THR A 256 10.11 4.30 -1.06
C THR A 256 9.23 5.03 -2.07
N THR A 257 9.79 6.02 -2.76
CA THR A 257 9.03 6.96 -3.59
C THR A 257 8.33 6.27 -4.75
N ASP A 258 9.03 5.41 -5.50
CA ASP A 258 8.46 4.69 -6.66
C ASP A 258 7.40 3.65 -6.24
N ILE A 259 7.55 3.03 -5.08
CA ILE A 259 6.53 2.12 -4.56
C ILE A 259 5.29 2.88 -4.09
N THR A 260 5.50 4.02 -3.42
CA THR A 260 4.44 4.93 -2.98
C THR A 260 3.64 5.47 -4.16
N TYR A 261 4.29 5.72 -5.29
CA TYR A 261 3.68 6.22 -6.52
C TYR A 261 2.50 5.34 -6.97
N GLN A 262 2.69 4.05 -7.02
CA GLN A 262 1.65 3.09 -7.40
C GLN A 262 0.78 2.64 -6.22
N GLY A 263 1.36 2.48 -5.02
CA GLY A 263 0.69 1.84 -3.87
C GLY A 263 -0.22 2.75 -3.04
N SER A 264 -0.12 4.08 -3.15
CA SER A 264 -0.72 4.97 -2.14
C SER A 264 -2.13 5.46 -2.42
N PHE A 265 -2.83 4.98 -3.44
CA PHE A 265 -4.23 5.37 -3.73
C PHE A 265 -5.17 5.06 -2.58
N GLY A 266 -5.08 3.86 -2.00
CA GLY A 266 -5.89 3.44 -0.86
C GLY A 266 -5.62 4.26 0.40
N ILE A 267 -4.34 4.61 0.64
CA ILE A 267 -3.98 5.47 1.79
C ILE A 267 -4.56 6.87 1.62
N LEU A 268 -4.41 7.46 0.45
CA LEU A 268 -4.98 8.79 0.17
C LEU A 268 -6.49 8.80 0.35
N ALA A 269 -7.18 7.79 -0.16
CA ALA A 269 -8.64 7.69 -0.07
C ALA A 269 -9.13 7.53 1.38
N LEU A 270 -8.46 6.70 2.18
CA LEU A 270 -8.89 6.34 3.54
C LEU A 270 -8.23 7.18 4.64
N PHE A 271 -6.96 7.57 4.46
CA PHE A 271 -6.14 8.25 5.46
C PHE A 271 -5.36 9.44 4.85
N PRO A 272 -6.04 10.44 4.26
CA PRO A 272 -5.40 11.51 3.50
C PRO A 272 -4.34 12.30 4.29
N ASN A 273 -4.56 12.47 5.58
CA ASN A 273 -3.59 13.18 6.42
C ASN A 273 -2.30 12.37 6.64
N LEU A 274 -2.37 11.04 6.65
CA LEU A 274 -1.18 10.19 6.73
C LEU A 274 -0.42 10.21 5.40
N GLN A 275 -1.12 10.16 4.27
CA GLN A 275 -0.51 10.32 2.95
C GLN A 275 0.23 11.65 2.83
N LYS A 276 -0.41 12.78 3.21
CA LYS A 276 0.25 14.10 3.19
C LYS A 276 1.49 14.15 4.08
N LYS A 277 1.44 13.56 5.29
CA LYS A 277 2.60 13.47 6.19
C LYS A 277 3.76 12.70 5.56
N GLN A 278 3.49 11.59 4.89
CA GLN A 278 4.48 10.81 4.16
C GLN A 278 5.17 11.67 3.09
N MET A 279 4.40 12.42 2.31
CA MET A 279 4.94 13.30 1.26
C MET A 279 5.71 14.50 1.82
N GLU A 280 5.22 15.14 2.89
CA GLU A 280 5.92 16.24 3.57
C GLU A 280 7.25 15.78 4.17
N MET A 281 7.31 14.54 4.65
CA MET A 281 8.54 13.92 5.12
C MET A 281 9.55 13.72 3.96
N GLY A 282 9.07 13.26 2.80
CA GLY A 282 9.87 13.18 1.59
C GLY A 282 10.45 14.52 1.16
N ALA A 283 9.61 15.57 1.18
CA ALA A 283 10.05 16.93 0.89
C ALA A 283 11.15 17.43 1.84
N LYS A 284 11.07 17.10 3.13
CA LYS A 284 12.08 17.47 4.13
C LYS A 284 13.48 16.91 3.80
N PHE A 285 13.54 15.73 3.19
CA PHE A 285 14.80 15.08 2.81
C PHE A 285 15.21 15.33 1.36
N GLN A 286 14.46 16.17 0.62
CA GLN A 286 14.88 16.54 -0.73
C GLN A 286 16.26 17.17 -0.73
N ARG A 287 17.16 16.71 -1.60
CA ARG A 287 18.52 17.20 -1.74
C ARG A 287 18.56 18.64 -2.27
N GLY A 288 19.63 19.37 -1.96
CA GLY A 288 19.74 20.77 -2.32
C GLY A 288 19.68 21.06 -3.83
N ASP A 289 20.10 20.08 -4.67
CA ASP A 289 20.01 20.13 -6.13
C ASP A 289 18.62 19.77 -6.68
N GLY A 290 17.67 19.42 -5.81
CA GLY A 290 16.30 19.10 -6.18
C GLY A 290 15.98 17.62 -6.32
N ARG A 291 16.96 16.73 -6.18
CA ARG A 291 16.70 15.28 -6.25
C ARG A 291 15.88 14.80 -5.06
N VAL A 292 14.88 14.00 -5.36
CA VAL A 292 14.03 13.32 -4.39
C VAL A 292 14.69 12.00 -3.99
N HIS A 293 14.51 11.59 -2.75
CA HIS A 293 15.06 10.37 -2.19
C HIS A 293 14.44 9.10 -2.82
N HIS A 294 15.15 7.99 -2.72
CA HIS A 294 14.60 6.66 -2.99
C HIS A 294 13.77 6.19 -1.78
N PHE A 295 14.40 5.91 -0.65
CA PHE A 295 13.72 5.57 0.62
C PHE A 295 14.45 6.18 1.83
N PHE A 296 13.79 6.15 2.99
CA PHE A 296 14.39 6.56 4.26
C PHE A 296 15.14 5.44 4.93
N THR A 297 16.16 5.81 5.71
CA THR A 297 16.77 4.89 6.66
C THR A 297 15.77 4.49 7.76
N PRO A 298 15.87 3.27 8.32
CA PRO A 298 14.91 2.78 9.32
C PRO A 298 14.78 3.63 10.58
N ASP A 299 15.80 4.42 10.90
CA ASP A 299 15.80 5.32 12.05
C ASP A 299 15.32 6.75 11.72
N LEU A 300 14.90 6.99 10.47
CA LEU A 300 14.43 8.28 9.98
C LEU A 300 15.44 9.43 10.18
N SER A 301 16.74 9.09 10.33
CA SER A 301 17.82 10.07 10.48
C SER A 301 18.34 10.60 9.15
N GLY A 302 18.07 9.88 8.08
CA GLY A 302 18.53 10.18 6.74
C GLY A 302 17.74 9.42 5.68
N VAL A 303 18.33 9.36 4.51
CA VAL A 303 17.82 8.64 3.34
C VAL A 303 18.91 7.74 2.80
N ASP A 304 18.51 6.72 2.07
CA ASP A 304 19.42 5.95 1.23
C ASP A 304 20.09 6.87 0.19
N ASP A 305 21.27 6.48 -0.28
CA ASP A 305 22.04 7.19 -1.30
C ASP A 305 21.45 7.10 -2.73
N GLY A 306 20.25 6.50 -2.86
CA GLY A 306 19.54 6.28 -4.13
C GLY A 306 19.02 7.55 -4.81
N TYR A 307 19.64 8.70 -4.61
CA TYR A 307 19.34 9.95 -5.31
C TYR A 307 19.70 9.95 -6.80
N ASP A 308 20.36 8.94 -7.28
CA ASP A 308 20.68 8.77 -8.70
C ASP A 308 19.50 8.26 -9.53
N ARG A 309 18.43 7.75 -8.91
CA ARG A 309 17.23 7.29 -9.61
C ARG A 309 16.44 8.47 -10.16
N VAL A 310 16.23 8.46 -11.46
CA VAL A 310 15.69 9.62 -12.20
C VAL A 310 14.18 9.68 -12.26
N ASP A 311 13.48 8.60 -11.94
CA ASP A 311 12.04 8.50 -11.86
C ASP A 311 11.43 9.06 -10.57
N MET A 312 12.22 9.22 -9.49
CA MET A 312 11.74 9.72 -8.19
C MET A 312 11.17 11.14 -8.27
N ASN A 313 11.84 12.04 -9.00
CA ASN A 313 11.41 13.41 -9.13
C ASN A 313 10.03 13.56 -9.83
N PRO A 314 9.82 12.99 -11.04
CA PRO A 314 8.52 13.08 -11.69
C PRO A 314 7.42 12.36 -10.89
N GLN A 315 7.70 11.22 -10.26
CA GLN A 315 6.75 10.53 -9.41
C GLN A 315 6.33 11.35 -8.20
N PHE A 316 7.28 12.01 -7.53
CA PHE A 316 7.00 12.93 -6.42
C PHE A 316 6.05 14.06 -6.84
N VAL A 317 6.28 14.68 -7.99
CA VAL A 317 5.44 15.75 -8.54
C VAL A 317 4.01 15.24 -8.82
N LEU A 318 3.90 14.05 -9.40
CA LEU A 318 2.62 13.40 -9.69
C LEU A 318 1.85 13.04 -8.41
N LEU A 319 2.55 12.52 -7.40
CA LEU A 319 1.96 12.23 -6.08
C LEU A 319 1.40 13.48 -5.42
N VAL A 320 2.15 14.56 -5.38
CA VAL A 320 1.69 15.83 -4.79
C VAL A 320 0.50 16.39 -5.57
N CYS A 321 0.51 16.32 -6.90
CA CYS A 321 -0.62 16.74 -7.73
C CYS A 321 -1.88 15.93 -7.43
N ARG A 322 -1.77 14.61 -7.34
CA ARG A 322 -2.87 13.70 -6.97
C ARG A 322 -3.44 14.06 -5.61
N ASP A 323 -2.58 14.17 -4.61
CA ASP A 323 -2.98 14.48 -3.24
C ASP A 323 -3.71 15.83 -3.16
N TYR A 324 -3.22 16.83 -3.90
CA TYR A 324 -3.87 18.15 -4.03
C TYR A 324 -5.23 18.07 -4.73
N LEU A 325 -5.31 17.40 -5.88
CA LEU A 325 -6.56 17.28 -6.64
C LEU A 325 -7.65 16.55 -5.84
N TRP A 326 -7.28 15.54 -5.08
CA TRP A 326 -8.22 14.73 -4.30
C TRP A 326 -8.64 15.38 -2.99
N THR A 327 -7.76 16.17 -2.35
CA THR A 327 -8.07 16.81 -1.06
C THR A 327 -8.57 18.25 -1.19
N GLY A 328 -8.21 18.94 -2.27
CA GLY A 328 -8.44 20.39 -2.41
C GLY A 328 -7.58 21.24 -1.48
N ASP A 329 -6.58 20.65 -0.80
CA ASP A 329 -5.76 21.33 0.20
C ASP A 329 -4.72 22.24 -0.45
N ARG A 330 -5.13 23.51 -0.64
CA ARG A 330 -4.27 24.54 -1.24
C ARG A 330 -3.06 24.90 -0.35
N GLU A 331 -3.21 24.78 0.96
CA GLU A 331 -2.09 25.05 1.88
C GLU A 331 -1.03 23.96 1.77
N TYR A 332 -1.45 22.71 1.66
CA TYR A 332 -0.53 21.61 1.35
C TYR A 332 0.22 21.86 0.03
N LEU A 333 -0.50 22.19 -1.03
CA LEU A 333 0.15 22.52 -2.31
C LEU A 333 1.16 23.66 -2.16
N ALA A 334 0.79 24.73 -1.45
CA ALA A 334 1.69 25.87 -1.24
C ALA A 334 2.96 25.49 -0.47
N ARG A 335 2.85 24.62 0.53
CA ARG A 335 4.03 24.08 1.25
C ARG A 335 4.91 23.19 0.37
N MET A 336 4.30 22.40 -0.51
CA MET A 336 5.04 21.48 -1.39
C MET A 336 5.63 22.17 -2.63
N TRP A 337 5.11 23.33 -3.00
CA TRP A 337 5.48 24.03 -4.24
C TRP A 337 6.97 24.27 -4.44
N PRO A 338 7.74 24.77 -3.45
CA PRO A 338 9.19 24.97 -3.61
C PRO A 338 9.95 23.65 -3.88
N HIS A 339 9.42 22.53 -3.41
CA HIS A 339 10.00 21.20 -3.63
C HIS A 339 9.67 20.67 -5.03
N ILE A 340 8.47 20.97 -5.52
CA ILE A 340 8.05 20.66 -6.89
C ILE A 340 8.94 21.42 -7.88
N GLU A 341 9.13 22.73 -7.70
CA GLU A 341 10.00 23.52 -8.59
C GLU A 341 11.42 22.95 -8.67
N LYS A 342 12.01 22.63 -7.52
CA LYS A 342 13.36 22.03 -7.47
C LYS A 342 13.42 20.67 -8.16
N ALA A 343 12.42 19.81 -7.98
CA ALA A 343 12.37 18.51 -8.62
C ALA A 343 12.25 18.64 -10.14
N MET A 344 11.39 19.55 -10.60
CA MET A 344 11.21 19.83 -12.02
C MET A 344 12.47 20.40 -12.66
N ASP A 345 13.10 21.39 -12.01
CA ASP A 345 14.34 22.00 -12.49
C ASP A 345 15.49 20.98 -12.57
N ASN A 346 15.62 20.11 -11.57
CA ASN A 346 16.62 19.05 -11.58
C ASN A 346 16.38 18.06 -12.73
N THR A 347 15.15 17.60 -12.94
CA THR A 347 14.87 16.65 -14.01
C THR A 347 15.07 17.29 -15.40
N GLN A 348 14.76 18.58 -15.56
CA GLN A 348 15.01 19.29 -16.80
C GLN A 348 16.50 19.39 -17.16
N LEU A 349 17.41 19.37 -16.19
CA LEU A 349 18.87 19.33 -16.46
C LEU A 349 19.33 18.01 -17.11
N LEU A 350 18.50 16.98 -17.09
CA LEU A 350 18.78 15.70 -17.75
C LEU A 350 18.44 15.69 -19.22
N ASP A 351 17.87 16.77 -19.76
CA ASP A 351 17.64 17.01 -21.19
C ASP A 351 18.92 17.55 -21.83
N GLY A 352 19.79 16.67 -22.27
CA GLY A 352 21.13 17.02 -22.77
C GLY A 352 21.13 17.52 -24.22
N ASP A 353 20.21 17.05 -25.08
CA ASP A 353 20.10 17.46 -26.48
C ASP A 353 19.05 18.56 -26.69
N GLY A 354 18.34 18.95 -25.65
CA GLY A 354 17.40 20.05 -25.63
C GLY A 354 16.08 19.74 -26.34
N ASP A 355 15.67 18.49 -26.47
CA ASP A 355 14.42 18.11 -27.12
C ASP A 355 13.20 18.08 -26.19
N GLY A 356 13.40 18.30 -24.90
CA GLY A 356 12.38 18.34 -23.87
C GLY A 356 12.21 17.02 -23.12
N LEU A 357 13.10 16.04 -23.32
CA LEU A 357 13.06 14.73 -22.65
C LEU A 357 14.37 14.46 -21.90
N PRO A 358 14.33 13.79 -20.75
CA PRO A 358 15.54 13.30 -20.09
C PRO A 358 16.23 12.23 -20.98
N ASP A 359 17.52 12.46 -21.27
CA ASP A 359 18.36 11.55 -22.04
C ASP A 359 19.75 11.35 -21.45
N HIS A 360 20.08 12.09 -20.38
CA HIS A 360 21.37 12.04 -19.71
C HIS A 360 21.21 11.47 -18.29
N ASP A 361 22.15 10.61 -17.89
CA ASP A 361 22.15 9.95 -16.56
C ASP A 361 20.85 9.20 -16.20
N THR A 362 20.16 8.61 -17.19
CA THR A 362 18.85 7.97 -17.05
C THR A 362 18.90 6.48 -16.67
N ARG A 363 20.05 5.97 -16.26
CA ARG A 363 20.28 4.53 -16.03
C ARG A 363 19.59 3.96 -14.81
N ALA A 364 19.56 4.69 -13.72
CA ALA A 364 19.00 4.24 -12.44
C ALA A 364 17.52 4.63 -12.34
N ASN A 365 16.69 3.66 -11.99
CA ASN A 365 15.24 3.79 -11.89
C ASN A 365 14.66 2.65 -11.03
N THR A 366 13.32 2.55 -10.92
CA THR A 366 12.61 1.50 -10.15
C THR A 366 13.03 0.07 -10.51
N TYR A 367 13.54 -0.14 -11.73
CA TYR A 367 14.09 -1.43 -12.16
C TYR A 367 15.60 -1.49 -11.86
N ASP A 368 15.96 -1.61 -10.60
CA ASP A 368 17.32 -1.51 -10.06
C ASP A 368 18.40 -2.23 -10.85
N ALA A 369 18.08 -3.43 -11.32
CA ALA A 369 19.01 -4.28 -12.06
C ALA A 369 18.92 -4.10 -13.58
N TRP A 370 17.99 -3.30 -14.08
CA TRP A 370 17.72 -3.13 -15.51
C TRP A 370 18.07 -1.70 -15.96
N ALA A 371 19.33 -1.49 -16.29
CA ALA A 371 19.83 -0.20 -16.73
C ALA A 371 19.30 0.18 -18.10
N MET A 372 18.80 1.39 -18.24
CA MET A 372 18.35 2.00 -19.49
C MET A 372 19.37 3.05 -19.96
N GLN A 373 19.25 3.53 -21.19
CA GLN A 373 20.19 4.49 -21.79
C GLN A 373 19.44 5.59 -22.55
N GLY A 374 20.10 6.72 -22.76
CA GLY A 374 19.55 7.83 -23.54
C GLY A 374 18.17 8.23 -23.04
N THR A 375 17.18 8.25 -23.92
CA THR A 375 15.78 8.55 -23.63
C THR A 375 14.98 7.28 -23.37
N PRO A 376 14.77 6.82 -22.13
CA PRO A 376 13.92 5.66 -21.83
C PRO A 376 12.44 6.03 -21.88
N ALA A 377 11.61 5.16 -22.49
CA ALA A 377 10.17 5.40 -22.60
C ALA A 377 9.49 5.59 -21.24
N TYR A 378 9.82 4.73 -20.27
CA TYR A 378 9.30 4.81 -18.91
C TYR A 378 9.57 6.18 -18.27
N ILE A 379 10.84 6.60 -18.20
CA ILE A 379 11.26 7.87 -17.60
C ILE A 379 10.65 9.06 -18.35
N ALA A 380 10.74 9.06 -19.69
CA ALA A 380 10.22 10.14 -20.52
C ALA A 380 8.69 10.28 -20.37
N SER A 381 7.95 9.17 -20.28
CA SER A 381 6.50 9.25 -20.07
C SER A 381 6.14 9.80 -18.69
N LEU A 382 6.87 9.44 -17.63
CA LEU A 382 6.71 10.02 -16.28
C LEU A 382 7.00 11.51 -16.27
N TRP A 383 8.07 11.93 -16.96
CA TRP A 383 8.44 13.35 -17.08
C TRP A 383 7.33 14.17 -17.75
N LEU A 384 6.79 13.70 -18.88
CA LEU A 384 5.70 14.39 -19.58
C LEU A 384 4.43 14.49 -18.73
N ALA A 385 4.12 13.46 -17.96
CA ALA A 385 3.02 13.50 -17.00
C ALA A 385 3.28 14.49 -15.86
N ALA A 386 4.50 14.55 -15.34
CA ALA A 386 4.90 15.49 -14.31
C ALA A 386 4.84 16.95 -14.81
N LEU A 387 5.26 17.23 -16.04
CA LEU A 387 5.08 18.53 -16.69
C LEU A 387 3.60 18.93 -16.72
N LYS A 388 2.73 18.02 -17.13
CA LYS A 388 1.29 18.26 -17.18
C LYS A 388 0.69 18.54 -15.79
N ALA A 389 1.13 17.79 -14.78
CA ALA A 389 0.74 17.99 -13.39
C ALA A 389 1.27 19.33 -12.83
N ALA A 390 2.51 19.67 -13.12
CA ALA A 390 3.15 20.91 -12.69
C ALA A 390 2.50 22.14 -13.32
N VAL A 391 2.15 22.08 -14.62
CA VAL A 391 1.37 23.13 -15.30
C VAL A 391 0.05 23.38 -14.57
N ARG A 392 -0.70 22.32 -14.25
CA ARG A 392 -1.97 22.44 -13.53
C ARG A 392 -1.78 23.08 -12.15
N MET A 393 -0.80 22.64 -11.38
CA MET A 393 -0.54 23.20 -10.05
C MET A 393 -0.05 24.65 -10.10
N ALA A 394 0.80 25.00 -11.07
CA ALA A 394 1.26 26.36 -11.30
C ALA A 394 0.09 27.32 -11.63
N GLN A 395 -0.82 26.89 -12.52
CA GLN A 395 -2.03 27.65 -12.85
C GLN A 395 -2.90 27.88 -11.62
N ASP A 396 -3.13 26.85 -10.80
CA ASP A 396 -3.96 26.96 -9.60
C ASP A 396 -3.30 27.85 -8.52
N LEU A 397 -1.97 27.93 -8.47
CA LEU A 397 -1.23 28.84 -7.59
C LEU A 397 -1.07 30.26 -8.18
N GLY A 398 -1.32 30.46 -9.47
CA GLY A 398 -1.13 31.72 -10.16
C GLY A 398 0.30 32.01 -10.63
N VAL A 399 1.17 30.98 -10.72
CA VAL A 399 2.57 31.08 -11.17
C VAL A 399 2.62 30.90 -12.70
N GLN A 400 2.11 31.89 -13.43
CA GLN A 400 1.83 31.78 -14.86
C GLN A 400 3.09 31.62 -15.72
N ASP A 401 4.21 32.24 -15.37
CA ASP A 401 5.45 32.14 -16.14
C ASP A 401 6.00 30.68 -16.14
N ARG A 402 5.92 30.02 -14.98
CA ARG A 402 6.30 28.60 -14.85
C ARG A 402 5.33 27.69 -15.62
N ALA A 403 4.03 27.96 -15.50
CA ALA A 403 3.02 27.20 -16.23
C ALA A 403 3.27 27.26 -17.75
N ALA A 404 3.49 28.45 -18.30
CA ALA A 404 3.75 28.64 -19.74
C ALA A 404 5.06 27.96 -20.19
N ALA A 405 6.13 28.04 -19.38
CA ALA A 405 7.41 27.40 -19.69
C ALA A 405 7.28 25.88 -19.72
N TRP A 406 6.63 25.29 -18.74
CA TRP A 406 6.43 23.83 -18.68
C TRP A 406 5.42 23.33 -19.74
N GLU A 407 4.41 24.14 -20.09
CA GLU A 407 3.49 23.80 -21.18
C GLU A 407 4.19 23.74 -22.53
N ALA A 408 5.08 24.70 -22.83
CA ALA A 408 5.90 24.68 -24.04
C ALA A 408 6.87 23.48 -24.06
N LEU A 409 7.44 23.11 -22.90
CA LEU A 409 8.32 21.96 -22.77
C LEU A 409 7.53 20.65 -22.94
N LEU A 410 6.32 20.55 -22.39
CA LEU A 410 5.42 19.41 -22.57
C LEU A 410 5.07 19.19 -24.04
N GLU A 411 4.71 20.26 -24.76
CA GLU A 411 4.40 20.17 -26.20
C GLU A 411 5.60 19.66 -27.00
N LYS A 412 6.79 20.21 -26.74
CA LYS A 412 8.04 19.81 -27.40
C LYS A 412 8.41 18.35 -27.07
N GLY A 413 8.43 18.00 -25.80
CA GLY A 413 8.80 16.65 -25.34
C GLY A 413 7.80 15.59 -25.80
N SER A 414 6.49 15.88 -25.83
CA SER A 414 5.48 14.95 -26.35
C SER A 414 5.69 14.59 -27.82
N LYS A 415 6.12 15.56 -28.63
CA LYS A 415 6.48 15.33 -30.02
C LYS A 415 7.76 14.50 -30.14
N ALA A 416 8.80 14.88 -29.41
CA ALA A 416 10.08 14.18 -29.38
C ALA A 416 9.92 12.71 -28.92
N PHE A 417 9.06 12.45 -27.93
CA PHE A 417 8.75 11.11 -27.45
C PHE A 417 8.27 10.19 -28.56
N VAL A 418 7.34 10.65 -29.39
CA VAL A 418 6.82 9.88 -30.53
C VAL A 418 7.91 9.73 -31.61
N GLU A 419 8.63 10.80 -31.92
CA GLU A 419 9.66 10.80 -32.97
C GLU A 419 10.83 9.88 -32.64
N LYS A 420 11.31 9.89 -31.40
CA LYS A 420 12.46 9.07 -30.95
C LYS A 420 12.11 7.62 -30.68
N LEU A 421 10.97 7.35 -30.04
CA LEU A 421 10.71 6.06 -29.44
C LEU A 421 9.72 5.20 -30.23
N TRP A 422 8.87 5.78 -31.09
CA TRP A 422 7.89 5.00 -31.84
C TRP A 422 8.56 4.11 -32.91
N ASN A 423 8.42 2.79 -32.76
CA ASN A 423 9.00 1.82 -33.70
C ASN A 423 8.03 1.30 -34.78
N GLY A 424 6.83 1.89 -34.86
CA GLY A 424 5.76 1.48 -35.77
C GLY A 424 4.66 0.62 -35.08
N ARG A 425 4.93 0.04 -33.90
CA ARG A 425 4.01 -0.82 -33.14
C ARG A 425 3.84 -0.40 -31.70
N TYR A 426 4.92 0.00 -31.03
CA TYR A 426 4.97 0.39 -29.62
C TYR A 426 6.16 1.36 -29.42
N PHE A 427 6.32 1.87 -28.19
CA PHE A 427 7.47 2.70 -27.86
C PHE A 427 8.64 1.82 -27.39
N SER A 428 9.77 1.95 -28.05
CA SER A 428 11.01 1.23 -27.72
C SER A 428 11.42 1.52 -26.27
N LEU A 429 12.07 0.56 -25.64
CA LEU A 429 12.54 0.69 -24.26
C LEU A 429 13.34 1.97 -24.02
N TRP A 430 14.28 2.24 -24.95
CA TRP A 430 15.06 3.48 -24.98
C TRP A 430 15.63 3.76 -26.37
N ALA A 431 16.02 5.02 -26.58
CA ALA A 431 16.75 5.48 -27.77
C ALA A 431 17.92 6.40 -27.36
N ASP A 432 19.09 6.22 -27.99
CA ASP A 432 20.32 6.98 -27.74
C ASP A 432 21.06 7.20 -29.08
N GLY A 433 20.84 8.35 -29.71
CA GLY A 433 21.29 8.63 -31.07
C GLY A 433 20.75 7.61 -32.06
N ASP A 434 21.67 6.91 -32.76
CA ASP A 434 21.32 5.85 -33.71
C ASP A 434 21.05 4.48 -33.05
N LYS A 435 21.24 4.38 -31.76
CA LYS A 435 21.01 3.14 -31.00
C LYS A 435 19.60 3.12 -30.43
N ARG A 436 19.01 1.94 -30.40
CA ARG A 436 17.69 1.74 -29.85
C ARG A 436 17.56 0.32 -29.28
N ASP A 437 16.80 0.18 -28.22
CA ASP A 437 16.37 -1.10 -27.68
C ASP A 437 14.87 -1.28 -27.92
N ASP A 438 14.49 -2.22 -28.73
CA ASP A 438 13.10 -2.53 -29.08
C ASP A 438 12.48 -3.59 -28.14
N CYS A 439 12.89 -3.67 -26.89
CA CYS A 439 12.17 -4.41 -25.87
C CYS A 439 10.78 -3.79 -25.66
N CYS A 440 9.74 -4.62 -25.66
CA CYS A 440 8.37 -4.17 -25.39
C CYS A 440 8.11 -4.13 -23.89
N MET A 441 8.25 -2.96 -23.29
CA MET A 441 8.05 -2.74 -21.87
C MET A 441 6.56 -2.51 -21.55
N THR A 442 6.07 -3.08 -20.45
CA THR A 442 4.69 -2.85 -19.99
C THR A 442 4.49 -1.41 -19.55
N ASP A 443 5.44 -0.83 -18.84
CA ASP A 443 5.38 0.52 -18.29
C ASP A 443 5.84 1.62 -19.26
N GLN A 444 5.98 1.35 -20.56
CA GLN A 444 6.42 2.35 -21.55
C GLN A 444 5.55 3.61 -21.58
N MET A 445 4.30 3.54 -21.07
CA MET A 445 3.33 4.62 -20.99
C MET A 445 2.82 4.88 -19.56
N ASP A 446 3.61 4.56 -18.54
CA ASP A 446 3.19 4.66 -17.12
C ASP A 446 2.77 6.09 -16.74
N GLY A 447 3.51 7.11 -17.19
CA GLY A 447 3.10 8.51 -17.03
C GLY A 447 1.78 8.85 -17.73
N GLN A 448 1.51 8.29 -18.92
CA GLN A 448 0.23 8.51 -19.61
C GLN A 448 -0.95 7.89 -18.85
N TRP A 449 -0.76 6.70 -18.25
CA TRP A 449 -1.71 6.11 -17.33
C TRP A 449 -2.05 7.06 -16.17
N TYR A 450 -1.02 7.56 -15.48
CA TYR A 450 -1.21 8.40 -14.30
C TYR A 450 -1.88 9.74 -14.64
N ALA A 451 -1.50 10.37 -15.76
CA ALA A 451 -2.14 11.59 -16.23
C ALA A 451 -3.65 11.39 -16.49
N ARG A 452 -4.04 10.27 -17.09
CA ARG A 452 -5.45 9.91 -17.28
C ARG A 452 -6.18 9.68 -15.96
N LEU A 453 -5.54 8.92 -15.08
CA LEU A 453 -6.10 8.60 -13.76
C LEU A 453 -6.41 9.87 -12.95
N LEU A 454 -5.58 10.91 -13.10
CA LEU A 454 -5.80 12.22 -12.48
C LEU A 454 -6.76 13.14 -13.25
N GLY A 455 -7.26 12.73 -14.42
CA GLY A 455 -8.12 13.56 -15.24
C GLY A 455 -7.37 14.70 -15.96
N LEU A 456 -6.05 14.61 -16.09
CA LEU A 456 -5.22 15.59 -16.80
C LEU A 456 -5.26 15.39 -18.34
N GLY A 457 -5.76 14.25 -18.81
CA GLY A 457 -5.90 13.93 -20.23
C GLY A 457 -4.59 13.43 -20.88
N ASN A 458 -4.62 13.27 -22.20
CA ASN A 458 -3.49 12.72 -22.94
C ASN A 458 -2.40 13.74 -23.23
N PHE A 459 -1.17 13.25 -23.35
CA PHE A 459 -0.05 13.93 -23.98
C PHE A 459 0.52 13.09 -25.17
N LEU A 460 0.08 11.84 -25.30
CA LEU A 460 0.38 10.99 -26.45
C LEU A 460 -0.84 10.86 -27.39
N PRO A 461 -0.64 10.66 -28.72
CA PRO A 461 -1.72 10.39 -29.66
C PRO A 461 -2.47 9.10 -29.31
N GLN A 462 -3.81 9.13 -29.39
CA GLN A 462 -4.65 7.99 -29.01
C GLN A 462 -4.37 6.74 -29.86
N ASP A 463 -4.16 6.90 -31.18
CA ASP A 463 -3.84 5.79 -32.07
C ASP A 463 -2.53 5.07 -31.68
N LYS A 464 -1.55 5.81 -31.14
CA LYS A 464 -0.29 5.24 -30.65
C LYS A 464 -0.51 4.50 -29.34
N ILE A 465 -1.31 5.08 -28.44
CA ILE A 465 -1.70 4.44 -27.17
C ILE A 465 -2.39 3.11 -27.45
N ASP A 466 -3.37 3.09 -28.36
CA ASP A 466 -4.14 1.89 -28.68
C ASP A 466 -3.25 0.79 -29.27
N THR A 467 -2.42 1.17 -30.26
CA THR A 467 -1.51 0.21 -30.92
C THR A 467 -0.45 -0.34 -29.96
N ALA A 468 0.17 0.51 -29.13
CA ALA A 468 1.13 0.07 -28.13
C ALA A 468 0.48 -0.84 -27.07
N THR A 469 -0.73 -0.51 -26.66
CA THR A 469 -1.50 -1.34 -25.70
C THR A 469 -1.78 -2.75 -26.27
N ASP A 470 -2.16 -2.85 -27.57
CA ASP A 470 -2.34 -4.14 -28.24
C ASP A 470 -1.04 -4.95 -28.28
N CYS A 471 0.09 -4.28 -28.55
CA CYS A 471 1.39 -4.93 -28.52
C CYS A 471 1.78 -5.43 -27.14
N ILE A 472 1.63 -4.61 -26.10
CA ILE A 472 1.92 -5.02 -24.72
C ILE A 472 1.10 -6.26 -24.35
N LEU A 473 -0.20 -6.28 -24.64
CA LEU A 473 -1.04 -7.44 -24.35
C LEU A 473 -0.59 -8.69 -25.12
N SER A 474 -0.25 -8.55 -26.39
CA SER A 474 0.16 -9.70 -27.20
C SER A 474 1.54 -10.25 -26.84
N GLU A 475 2.48 -9.37 -26.45
CA GLU A 475 3.87 -9.74 -26.20
C GLU A 475 4.13 -10.08 -24.71
N ASN A 476 3.42 -9.44 -23.75
CA ASN A 476 3.74 -9.55 -22.33
C ASN A 476 2.70 -10.32 -21.51
N PHE A 477 1.45 -10.44 -21.95
CA PHE A 477 0.45 -11.16 -21.17
C PHE A 477 0.54 -12.67 -21.36
N ARG A 478 0.56 -13.40 -20.25
CA ARG A 478 0.58 -14.88 -20.17
C ARG A 478 -0.64 -15.33 -19.36
N PRO A 479 -1.62 -16.02 -19.96
CA PRO A 479 -2.85 -16.43 -19.26
C PRO A 479 -2.63 -17.26 -17.99
N GLU A 480 -1.51 -17.98 -17.93
CA GLU A 480 -1.17 -18.85 -16.81
C GLU A 480 -0.48 -18.11 -15.65
N SER A 481 0.34 -17.09 -15.96
CA SER A 481 1.20 -16.41 -14.97
C SER A 481 0.95 -14.93 -14.80
N GLY A 482 0.31 -14.25 -15.74
CA GLY A 482 0.03 -12.81 -15.69
C GLY A 482 0.85 -12.00 -16.69
N LEU A 483 1.03 -10.71 -16.41
CA LEU A 483 1.69 -9.76 -17.28
C LEU A 483 3.14 -9.57 -16.83
N VAL A 484 4.11 -9.93 -17.71
CA VAL A 484 5.54 -9.68 -17.42
C VAL A 484 5.87 -8.21 -17.62
N ASN A 485 6.92 -7.72 -16.94
CA ASN A 485 7.36 -6.33 -17.03
C ASN A 485 7.80 -5.94 -18.46
N ALA A 486 8.41 -6.88 -19.17
CA ALA A 486 8.72 -6.70 -20.61
C ALA A 486 9.08 -8.01 -21.29
N SER A 487 9.11 -7.97 -22.62
CA SER A 487 9.64 -9.05 -23.44
C SER A 487 10.29 -8.51 -24.73
N TYR A 488 11.14 -9.33 -25.35
CA TYR A 488 11.64 -9.04 -26.69
C TYR A 488 10.74 -9.74 -27.73
N PRO A 489 9.98 -9.00 -28.53
CA PRO A 489 9.30 -9.57 -29.68
C PRO A 489 10.26 -10.27 -30.63
N ALA A 490 9.80 -11.28 -31.37
CA ALA A 490 10.63 -12.13 -32.22
C ALA A 490 11.52 -11.38 -33.22
N GLN A 491 11.14 -10.15 -33.60
CA GLN A 491 11.89 -9.30 -34.52
C GLN A 491 12.93 -8.40 -33.85
N ALA A 492 12.85 -8.25 -32.52
CA ALA A 492 13.76 -7.40 -31.76
C ALA A 492 15.03 -8.16 -31.38
N THR A 493 16.17 -7.48 -31.46
CA THR A 493 17.46 -8.03 -31.03
C THR A 493 17.75 -7.53 -29.61
N PRO A 494 17.90 -8.42 -28.63
CA PRO A 494 18.25 -8.01 -27.28
C PRO A 494 19.59 -7.28 -27.24
N THR A 495 19.62 -6.08 -26.69
CA THR A 495 20.85 -5.28 -26.54
C THR A 495 21.61 -5.62 -25.25
N LEU A 496 20.90 -6.10 -24.24
CA LEU A 496 21.44 -6.44 -22.91
C LEU A 496 20.78 -7.71 -22.37
N TYR A 497 21.15 -8.86 -22.90
CA TYR A 497 20.75 -10.14 -22.30
C TYR A 497 21.77 -10.56 -21.24
N THR A 498 21.57 -10.15 -20.01
CA THR A 498 22.36 -10.57 -18.88
C THR A 498 21.44 -11.12 -17.79
N TRP A 499 21.98 -11.97 -16.91
CA TRP A 499 21.27 -12.44 -15.70
C TRP A 499 20.68 -11.29 -14.84
N LYS A 500 21.10 -10.06 -15.07
CA LYS A 500 20.58 -8.85 -14.42
C LYS A 500 19.18 -8.44 -14.93
N ASN A 501 18.69 -9.05 -16.00
CA ASN A 501 17.39 -8.73 -16.59
C ASN A 501 16.23 -9.61 -16.04
N VAL A 502 16.44 -10.28 -14.90
CA VAL A 502 15.36 -11.03 -14.25
C VAL A 502 14.14 -10.17 -13.94
N GLN A 503 14.33 -8.88 -13.69
CA GLN A 503 13.23 -7.92 -13.48
C GLN A 503 12.39 -7.71 -14.75
N MET A 504 12.96 -7.84 -15.93
CA MET A 504 12.24 -7.77 -17.20
C MET A 504 11.19 -8.89 -17.32
N GLU A 505 11.57 -10.12 -16.99
CA GLU A 505 10.71 -11.31 -17.12
C GLU A 505 9.83 -11.54 -15.88
N SER A 506 9.89 -10.68 -14.88
CA SER A 506 9.11 -10.81 -13.64
C SER A 506 7.68 -10.31 -13.84
N ASN A 507 6.78 -10.87 -13.03
CA ASN A 507 5.41 -10.41 -12.87
C ASN A 507 5.33 -9.62 -11.55
N TRP A 508 5.19 -8.31 -11.62
CA TRP A 508 5.02 -7.46 -10.45
C TRP A 508 3.56 -7.03 -10.33
N SER A 509 2.89 -7.45 -9.26
CA SER A 509 1.45 -7.18 -9.06
C SER A 509 1.10 -5.71 -9.20
N GLY A 510 1.97 -4.81 -8.72
CA GLY A 510 1.74 -3.38 -8.84
C GLY A 510 1.70 -2.91 -10.29
N ILE A 511 2.63 -3.37 -11.13
CA ILE A 511 2.69 -3.08 -12.55
C ILE A 511 1.49 -3.68 -13.29
N GLU A 512 1.14 -4.93 -12.97
CA GLU A 512 -0.02 -5.61 -13.54
C GLU A 512 -1.33 -4.84 -13.26
N TYR A 513 -1.52 -4.33 -12.02
CA TYR A 513 -2.70 -3.54 -11.66
C TYR A 513 -2.67 -2.13 -12.25
N SER A 514 -1.51 -1.47 -12.34
CA SER A 514 -1.37 -0.17 -13.01
C SER A 514 -1.77 -0.28 -14.48
N PHE A 515 -1.29 -1.31 -15.17
CA PHE A 515 -1.65 -1.54 -16.55
C PHE A 515 -3.12 -1.95 -16.73
N ALA A 516 -3.68 -2.77 -15.82
CA ALA A 516 -5.11 -3.08 -15.82
C ALA A 516 -5.97 -1.83 -15.62
N SER A 517 -5.56 -0.92 -14.71
CA SER A 517 -6.19 0.38 -14.52
C SER A 517 -6.11 1.22 -15.81
N PHE A 518 -4.96 1.22 -16.51
CA PHE A 518 -4.81 1.92 -17.79
C PHE A 518 -5.72 1.35 -18.89
N LEU A 519 -5.91 0.04 -18.93
CA LEU A 519 -6.86 -0.62 -19.84
C LEU A 519 -8.29 -0.16 -19.57
N LEU A 520 -8.71 -0.06 -18.31
CA LEU A 520 -10.03 0.46 -17.92
C LEU A 520 -10.23 1.90 -18.39
N GLU A 521 -9.21 2.75 -18.22
CA GLU A 521 -9.22 4.15 -18.71
C GLU A 521 -9.30 4.23 -20.25
N ASN A 522 -8.96 3.15 -20.98
CA ASN A 522 -9.08 3.00 -22.41
C ASN A 522 -10.35 2.22 -22.86
N GLY A 523 -11.28 1.93 -21.93
CA GLY A 523 -12.50 1.19 -22.22
C GLY A 523 -12.30 -0.31 -22.48
N ARG A 524 -11.17 -0.89 -22.07
CA ARG A 524 -10.79 -2.29 -22.30
C ARG A 524 -11.01 -3.15 -21.07
N TYR A 525 -12.26 -3.19 -20.60
CA TYR A 525 -12.62 -3.91 -19.38
C TYR A 525 -12.25 -5.40 -19.41
N LYS A 526 -12.47 -6.08 -20.53
CA LYS A 526 -12.27 -7.54 -20.61
C LYS A 526 -10.82 -7.92 -20.37
N GLU A 527 -9.90 -7.22 -21.01
CA GLU A 527 -8.48 -7.45 -20.87
C GLU A 527 -7.98 -7.05 -19.48
N ALA A 528 -8.47 -5.93 -18.94
CA ALA A 528 -8.17 -5.52 -17.57
C ALA A 528 -8.63 -6.56 -16.54
N ALA A 529 -9.86 -7.05 -16.65
CA ALA A 529 -10.40 -8.08 -15.78
C ALA A 529 -9.58 -9.37 -15.86
N GLN A 530 -9.21 -9.79 -17.07
CA GLN A 530 -8.40 -10.99 -17.29
C GLN A 530 -7.03 -10.90 -16.62
N ILE A 531 -6.37 -9.73 -16.64
CA ILE A 531 -5.09 -9.54 -15.95
C ILE A 531 -5.31 -9.66 -14.43
N VAL A 532 -6.24 -8.90 -13.86
CA VAL A 532 -6.51 -8.92 -12.42
C VAL A 532 -6.88 -10.33 -11.92
N GLU A 533 -7.78 -11.02 -12.63
CA GLU A 533 -8.19 -12.38 -12.30
C GLU A 533 -7.01 -13.37 -12.35
N THR A 534 -6.07 -13.17 -13.28
CA THR A 534 -4.87 -14.02 -13.36
C THR A 534 -3.91 -13.76 -12.20
N VAL A 535 -3.73 -12.50 -11.81
CA VAL A 535 -2.92 -12.12 -10.63
C VAL A 535 -3.49 -12.75 -9.37
N GLU A 536 -4.79 -12.57 -9.11
CA GLU A 536 -5.45 -13.09 -7.92
C GLU A 536 -5.44 -14.63 -7.86
N ARG A 537 -5.71 -15.27 -8.99
CA ARG A 537 -5.63 -16.73 -9.12
C ARG A 537 -4.24 -17.25 -8.82
N ARG A 538 -3.19 -16.65 -9.40
CA ARG A 538 -1.79 -17.01 -9.18
C ARG A 538 -1.43 -16.98 -7.70
N HIS A 539 -1.72 -15.89 -7.01
CA HIS A 539 -1.40 -15.74 -5.60
C HIS A 539 -2.25 -16.65 -4.69
N THR A 540 -3.54 -16.81 -5.00
CA THR A 540 -4.42 -17.71 -4.25
C THR A 540 -3.98 -19.18 -4.36
N GLN A 541 -3.61 -19.63 -5.56
CA GLN A 541 -3.12 -20.99 -5.78
C GLN A 541 -1.79 -21.28 -5.06
N ASN A 542 -0.97 -20.25 -4.91
CA ASN A 542 0.30 -20.33 -4.19
C ASN A 542 0.18 -20.10 -2.67
N GLY A 543 -1.05 -20.01 -2.13
CA GLY A 543 -1.29 -19.74 -0.71
C GLY A 543 -0.97 -18.30 -0.27
N ARG A 544 -0.79 -17.38 -1.20
CA ARG A 544 -0.34 -16.00 -0.98
C ARG A 544 -1.42 -14.94 -1.22
N ARG A 545 -2.67 -15.28 -1.09
CA ARG A 545 -3.80 -14.39 -1.36
C ARG A 545 -3.68 -13.00 -0.70
N PHE A 546 -3.17 -12.92 0.53
CA PHE A 546 -2.97 -11.68 1.28
C PHE A 546 -1.50 -11.24 1.34
N ASN A 547 -0.66 -11.86 0.55
CA ASN A 547 0.78 -11.71 0.60
C ASN A 547 1.37 -11.71 -0.81
N HIS A 548 1.15 -10.61 -1.54
CA HIS A 548 1.82 -10.44 -2.82
C HIS A 548 3.28 -10.08 -2.58
N GLU A 549 4.14 -10.75 -3.31
CA GLU A 549 5.58 -10.66 -3.19
C GLU A 549 6.17 -9.97 -4.43
N GLU A 550 7.15 -9.14 -4.20
CA GLU A 550 8.03 -8.56 -5.22
C GLU A 550 9.47 -8.65 -4.73
N CYS A 551 10.12 -7.58 -4.22
CA CYS A 551 11.39 -7.69 -3.51
C CYS A 551 11.21 -8.12 -2.04
N GLY A 552 10.01 -7.99 -1.48
CA GLY A 552 9.63 -8.39 -0.14
C GLY A 552 8.21 -8.93 -0.09
N GLU A 553 7.83 -9.53 1.03
CA GLU A 553 6.48 -10.03 1.26
C GLU A 553 5.51 -8.89 1.64
N HIS A 554 4.21 -9.09 1.42
CA HIS A 554 3.18 -8.07 1.63
C HIS A 554 3.51 -6.75 0.94
N TYR A 555 3.98 -6.83 -0.30
CA TYR A 555 4.60 -5.71 -0.99
C TYR A 555 3.60 -4.59 -1.24
N TYR A 556 4.00 -3.36 -0.85
CA TYR A 556 3.11 -2.21 -0.81
C TYR A 556 2.60 -1.80 -2.20
N ARG A 557 3.39 -1.99 -3.25
CA ARG A 557 3.01 -1.68 -4.64
C ARG A 557 1.74 -2.41 -5.09
N ALA A 558 1.42 -3.59 -4.52
CA ALA A 558 0.20 -4.33 -4.84
C ALA A 558 -1.10 -3.54 -4.50
N LEU A 559 -1.04 -2.51 -3.65
CA LEU A 559 -2.14 -1.57 -3.43
C LEU A 559 -2.47 -0.68 -4.64
N ALA A 560 -1.74 -0.79 -5.75
CA ALA A 560 -2.15 -0.27 -7.07
C ALA A 560 -3.51 -0.85 -7.52
N SER A 561 -3.97 -1.95 -6.93
CA SER A 561 -5.33 -2.47 -7.09
C SER A 561 -6.43 -1.45 -6.78
N TRP A 562 -6.15 -0.43 -5.93
CA TRP A 562 -7.06 0.69 -5.69
C TRP A 562 -7.19 1.63 -6.89
N ALA A 563 -6.17 1.74 -7.75
CA ALA A 563 -6.30 2.43 -9.03
C ALA A 563 -7.20 1.65 -10.01
N VAL A 564 -7.22 0.31 -9.94
CA VAL A 564 -8.18 -0.51 -10.70
C VAL A 564 -9.63 -0.17 -10.28
N LEU A 565 -9.91 -0.10 -8.97
CA LEU A 565 -11.23 0.31 -8.46
C LEU A 565 -11.62 1.72 -8.93
N GLN A 566 -10.68 2.67 -8.85
CA GLN A 566 -10.90 4.04 -9.33
C GLN A 566 -11.24 4.07 -10.82
N SER A 567 -10.47 3.39 -11.66
CA SER A 567 -10.68 3.34 -13.11
C SER A 567 -11.93 2.55 -13.50
N LEU A 568 -12.32 1.53 -12.72
CA LEU A 568 -13.56 0.79 -12.95
C LEU A 568 -14.80 1.71 -12.85
N THR A 569 -14.82 2.59 -11.84
CA THR A 569 -15.88 3.60 -11.68
C THR A 569 -15.63 4.83 -12.56
N GLY A 570 -14.41 4.98 -13.07
CA GLY A 570 -13.95 6.16 -13.80
C GLY A 570 -13.97 7.43 -12.97
N LEU A 571 -13.80 7.28 -11.64
CA LEU A 571 -13.81 8.39 -10.69
C LEU A 571 -12.68 9.38 -10.97
N LYS A 572 -13.04 10.65 -11.12
CA LYS A 572 -12.13 11.80 -11.17
C LYS A 572 -12.55 12.82 -10.14
N ALA A 573 -11.63 13.16 -9.24
CA ALA A 573 -11.83 14.19 -8.22
C ALA A 573 -10.97 15.43 -8.56
N ASP A 574 -11.62 16.57 -8.69
CA ASP A 574 -10.99 17.89 -8.80
C ASP A 574 -11.55 18.77 -7.66
N MET A 575 -11.16 18.42 -6.44
CA MET A 575 -11.68 19.06 -5.23
C MET A 575 -11.28 20.53 -5.10
N PRO A 576 -10.13 21.02 -5.64
CA PRO A 576 -9.89 22.45 -5.75
C PRO A 576 -10.99 23.22 -6.48
N ARG A 577 -11.69 22.57 -7.41
CA ARG A 577 -12.84 23.10 -8.15
C ARG A 577 -14.19 22.59 -7.65
N GLU A 578 -14.21 21.86 -6.55
CA GLU A 578 -15.41 21.22 -5.96
C GLU A 578 -16.14 20.35 -7.00
N LYS A 579 -15.35 19.54 -7.77
CA LYS A 579 -15.86 18.73 -8.87
C LYS A 579 -15.58 17.24 -8.66
N LEU A 580 -16.61 16.44 -8.85
CA LEU A 580 -16.53 14.97 -8.88
C LEU A 580 -17.15 14.47 -10.19
N SER A 581 -16.53 13.49 -10.83
CA SER A 581 -17.11 12.86 -12.02
C SER A 581 -16.80 11.38 -12.11
N PHE A 582 -17.67 10.66 -12.81
CA PHE A 582 -17.58 9.23 -13.04
C PHE A 582 -17.62 8.94 -14.56
N SER A 583 -16.77 8.03 -15.01
CA SER A 583 -16.77 7.51 -16.38
C SER A 583 -16.68 5.98 -16.32
N PRO A 584 -17.76 5.30 -15.95
CA PRO A 584 -17.75 3.87 -15.65
C PRO A 584 -17.25 3.03 -16.83
N ALA A 585 -16.46 2.01 -16.55
CA ALA A 585 -15.89 1.11 -17.57
C ALA A 585 -16.96 0.14 -18.14
N LEU A 586 -18.10 0.01 -17.48
CA LEU A 586 -19.20 -0.87 -17.85
C LEU A 586 -20.51 -0.10 -17.92
N PRO A 587 -21.41 -0.47 -18.87
CA PRO A 587 -22.75 0.13 -18.98
C PRO A 587 -23.67 -0.24 -17.81
N GLU A 588 -23.44 -1.39 -17.19
CA GLU A 588 -24.08 -1.83 -15.95
C GLU A 588 -23.01 -2.11 -14.92
N LEU A 589 -23.06 -1.41 -13.78
CA LEU A 589 -22.05 -1.48 -12.75
C LEU A 589 -22.64 -1.20 -11.38
N THR A 590 -22.25 -2.02 -10.40
CA THR A 590 -22.33 -1.69 -8.99
C THR A 590 -20.95 -1.79 -8.40
N ALA A 591 -20.41 -0.68 -7.89
CA ALA A 591 -19.07 -0.63 -7.30
C ALA A 591 -18.97 0.48 -6.24
N PRO A 592 -18.12 0.32 -5.21
CA PRO A 592 -17.84 1.40 -4.27
C PRO A 592 -16.97 2.49 -4.91
N TRP A 593 -17.03 3.67 -4.34
CA TRP A 593 -16.14 4.77 -4.66
C TRP A 593 -15.63 5.43 -3.37
N PHE A 594 -14.42 5.97 -3.42
CA PHE A 594 -13.75 6.58 -2.28
C PHE A 594 -13.02 7.86 -2.71
N VAL A 595 -13.16 8.91 -1.92
CA VAL A 595 -12.35 10.13 -1.96
C VAL A 595 -12.03 10.55 -0.53
N PRO A 596 -11.00 11.36 -0.29
CA PRO A 596 -10.76 11.93 1.03
C PRO A 596 -12.01 12.57 1.63
N GLY A 597 -12.40 12.11 2.79
CA GLY A 597 -13.54 12.66 3.53
C GLY A 597 -14.92 12.09 3.16
N ALA A 598 -15.06 11.31 2.08
CA ALA A 598 -16.34 10.69 1.73
C ALA A 598 -16.16 9.39 0.94
N TYR A 599 -17.14 8.50 1.08
CA TYR A 599 -17.22 7.26 0.30
C TYR A 599 -18.66 6.85 0.04
N GLY A 600 -18.84 6.04 -0.96
CA GLY A 600 -20.19 5.62 -1.32
C GLY A 600 -20.24 4.48 -2.34
N LYS A 601 -21.34 4.42 -3.04
CA LYS A 601 -21.61 3.40 -4.04
C LYS A 601 -22.16 4.04 -5.32
N LEU A 602 -21.64 3.60 -6.45
CA LEU A 602 -22.16 3.85 -7.78
C LEU A 602 -22.95 2.62 -8.23
N SER A 603 -24.19 2.81 -8.68
CA SER A 603 -25.02 1.75 -9.25
C SER A 603 -25.61 2.23 -10.57
N ILE A 604 -25.40 1.47 -11.63
CA ILE A 604 -25.88 1.73 -12.98
C ILE A 604 -26.62 0.49 -13.47
N ALA A 605 -27.87 0.65 -13.87
CA ALA A 605 -28.69 -0.40 -14.45
C ALA A 605 -29.64 0.20 -15.48
N GLU A 606 -29.62 -0.29 -16.71
CA GLU A 606 -30.46 0.19 -17.83
C GLU A 606 -30.43 1.73 -17.94
N ASN A 607 -31.57 2.39 -17.69
CA ASN A 607 -31.72 3.84 -17.78
C ASN A 607 -31.67 4.53 -16.40
N LYS A 608 -31.03 3.91 -15.40
CA LYS A 608 -31.01 4.41 -14.05
C LYS A 608 -29.58 4.43 -13.52
N ILE A 609 -29.18 5.58 -12.98
CA ILE A 609 -27.89 5.76 -12.32
C ILE A 609 -28.14 6.28 -10.91
N ARG A 610 -27.49 5.67 -9.93
CA ARG A 610 -27.55 6.10 -8.54
C ARG A 610 -26.14 6.27 -7.97
N ILE A 611 -25.87 7.45 -7.45
CA ILE A 611 -24.62 7.81 -6.77
C ILE A 611 -24.96 8.06 -5.30
N GLU A 612 -24.60 7.15 -4.44
CA GLU A 612 -24.87 7.20 -3.00
C GLU A 612 -23.65 7.64 -2.23
N CYS A 613 -23.81 8.55 -1.26
CA CYS A 613 -22.83 8.84 -0.23
C CYS A 613 -23.18 8.04 1.03
N LEU A 614 -22.36 7.06 1.38
CA LEU A 614 -22.60 6.16 2.51
C LEU A 614 -21.89 6.60 3.78
N GLY A 615 -20.85 7.43 3.65
CA GLY A 615 -20.13 7.97 4.79
C GLY A 615 -19.36 9.23 4.45
N GLY A 616 -19.13 10.07 5.47
CA GLY A 616 -18.44 11.34 5.33
C GLY A 616 -19.26 12.45 4.65
N SER A 617 -18.57 13.49 4.20
CA SER A 617 -19.18 14.60 3.44
C SER A 617 -18.17 15.29 2.53
N MET A 618 -18.68 15.90 1.45
CA MET A 618 -17.90 16.76 0.57
C MET A 618 -18.78 17.86 -0.01
N LYS A 619 -18.17 19.00 -0.35
CA LYS A 619 -18.85 20.07 -1.05
C LYS A 619 -18.60 19.97 -2.55
N LEU A 620 -19.65 19.99 -3.36
CA LEU A 620 -19.58 19.86 -4.80
C LEU A 620 -20.28 21.07 -5.47
N LYS A 621 -19.60 21.66 -6.44
CA LYS A 621 -20.18 22.57 -7.44
C LYS A 621 -20.59 21.82 -8.70
N GLN A 622 -19.90 20.74 -9.00
CA GLN A 622 -20.20 19.93 -10.18
C GLN A 622 -20.17 18.42 -9.84
N LEU A 623 -21.17 17.72 -10.32
CA LEU A 623 -21.22 16.25 -10.33
C LEU A 623 -21.48 15.79 -11.76
N GLY A 624 -20.54 15.07 -12.35
CA GLY A 624 -20.60 14.58 -13.72
C GLY A 624 -20.66 13.06 -13.80
N ILE A 625 -21.34 12.54 -14.82
CA ILE A 625 -21.31 11.12 -15.14
C ILE A 625 -21.36 10.90 -16.65
N ARG A 626 -20.50 10.03 -17.15
CA ARG A 626 -20.57 9.59 -18.55
C ARG A 626 -21.73 8.64 -18.72
N THR A 627 -22.65 9.03 -19.62
CA THR A 627 -23.87 8.25 -19.88
C THR A 627 -24.40 8.57 -21.28
N GLY A 628 -25.15 7.62 -21.87
CA GLY A 628 -25.92 7.85 -23.09
C GLY A 628 -27.23 8.61 -22.88
N MET A 629 -27.59 8.99 -21.65
CA MET A 629 -28.77 9.77 -21.34
C MET A 629 -28.55 11.22 -21.77
N GLU A 630 -29.41 11.74 -22.66
CA GLU A 630 -29.37 13.16 -23.04
C GLU A 630 -29.94 14.08 -21.97
N LYS A 631 -30.96 13.61 -21.26
CA LYS A 631 -31.61 14.27 -20.14
C LYS A 631 -31.92 13.26 -19.06
N ALA A 632 -31.93 13.71 -17.82
CA ALA A 632 -32.31 12.88 -16.70
C ALA A 632 -33.16 13.66 -15.69
N VAL A 633 -34.13 12.96 -15.09
CA VAL A 633 -34.82 13.45 -13.90
C VAL A 633 -33.89 13.19 -12.71
N VAL A 634 -33.54 14.26 -12.00
CA VAL A 634 -32.72 14.15 -10.80
C VAL A 634 -33.62 14.13 -9.57
N THR A 635 -33.54 13.05 -8.83
CA THR A 635 -34.12 12.96 -7.50
C THR A 635 -33.00 12.90 -6.47
N THR A 636 -32.92 13.90 -5.59
CA THR A 636 -32.07 13.81 -4.41
C THR A 636 -32.92 13.22 -3.29
N MET A 637 -32.65 11.98 -2.92
CA MET A 637 -33.25 11.36 -1.75
C MET A 637 -32.28 11.59 -0.57
N GLY A 638 -32.52 12.64 0.19
CA GLY A 638 -31.77 12.90 1.41
C GLY A 638 -32.54 12.38 2.62
N ALA A 639 -31.90 11.71 3.55
CA ALA A 639 -32.36 11.69 4.93
C ALA A 639 -32.43 13.16 5.39
N ALA A 640 -33.55 13.51 6.07
CA ALA A 640 -33.81 14.84 6.57
C ALA A 640 -32.52 15.53 7.04
N ALA A 641 -32.28 16.73 6.53
CA ALA A 641 -31.13 17.56 6.88
C ALA A 641 -30.92 17.56 8.40
N ARG A 642 -30.13 16.62 8.90
CA ARG A 642 -29.48 16.82 10.17
C ARG A 642 -28.43 17.89 9.90
N ASN A 643 -28.50 18.97 10.62
CA ASN A 643 -27.53 20.02 10.59
C ASN A 643 -26.14 19.42 10.54
N CYS A 644 -25.53 19.38 9.36
CA CYS A 644 -24.11 19.00 9.16
C CYS A 644 -23.17 20.09 9.69
N THR A 645 -23.61 20.85 10.67
CA THR A 645 -22.78 21.81 11.39
C THR A 645 -22.02 21.02 12.43
N GLY A 646 -20.81 20.52 12.08
CA GLY A 646 -19.88 20.08 13.09
C GLY A 646 -19.09 18.80 12.86
N ALA A 647 -19.02 18.25 11.64
CA ALA A 647 -17.99 17.26 11.33
C ALA A 647 -16.95 17.86 10.36
N GLY A 648 -16.48 19.06 10.68
CA GLY A 648 -15.20 19.54 10.18
C GLY A 648 -14.14 18.54 10.61
N SER A 649 -13.23 18.24 9.70
CA SER A 649 -12.06 17.39 9.88
C SER A 649 -11.81 17.08 11.36
N ALA A 650 -12.10 15.86 11.80
CA ALA A 650 -11.61 15.42 13.08
C ALA A 650 -10.08 15.34 12.98
N ALA A 651 -9.45 16.49 13.00
CA ALA A 651 -8.17 16.59 13.64
C ALA A 651 -8.40 15.93 14.99
N MET A 652 -7.76 14.80 15.24
CA MET A 652 -7.75 14.17 16.55
C MET A 652 -7.31 15.25 17.53
N SER A 653 -8.29 15.91 18.19
CA SER A 653 -7.99 16.82 19.26
C SER A 653 -7.45 15.97 20.39
N GLU A 654 -6.53 16.52 21.16
CA GLU A 654 -5.84 15.89 22.28
C GLU A 654 -6.78 15.48 23.44
N LYS A 655 -8.08 15.36 23.21
CA LYS A 655 -9.07 14.94 24.21
C LYS A 655 -9.71 13.63 23.78
N SER A 656 -9.77 12.70 24.73
CA SER A 656 -10.46 11.41 24.64
C SER A 656 -11.82 11.55 23.93
N PRO A 657 -12.18 10.65 22.99
CA PRO A 657 -13.46 10.71 22.31
C PRO A 657 -14.58 10.33 23.30
N ASN A 658 -15.31 11.31 23.79
CA ASN A 658 -16.65 11.08 24.32
C ASN A 658 -17.57 10.80 23.12
N VAL A 659 -17.84 9.54 22.86
CA VAL A 659 -18.91 9.12 21.93
C VAL A 659 -20.23 9.32 22.63
N ALA A 660 -20.95 10.36 22.25
CA ALA A 660 -22.32 10.55 22.68
C ALA A 660 -23.21 9.50 21.99
N THR A 661 -23.69 8.55 22.78
CA THR A 661 -24.79 7.67 22.39
C THR A 661 -26.08 8.47 22.41
N GLU A 662 -26.59 8.89 21.26
CA GLU A 662 -27.97 9.38 21.14
C GLU A 662 -28.86 8.37 20.44
N ASN A 663 -29.95 8.06 21.12
CA ASN A 663 -31.00 7.12 20.77
C ASN A 663 -31.63 7.42 19.39
N ALA A 664 -31.85 6.37 18.62
CA ALA A 664 -32.64 6.40 17.38
C ALA A 664 -34.10 6.77 17.69
N ALA A 665 -34.49 7.99 17.39
CA ALA A 665 -35.88 8.39 17.32
C ALA A 665 -36.37 8.29 15.87
N VAL A 666 -37.50 7.63 15.71
CA VAL A 666 -38.28 7.45 14.47
C VAL A 666 -38.51 8.82 13.81
N ALA A 667 -37.90 9.04 12.62
CA ALA A 667 -38.12 10.22 11.83
C ALA A 667 -39.29 10.03 10.86
N THR A 668 -40.30 10.87 10.98
CA THR A 668 -41.39 11.05 10.01
C THR A 668 -40.83 11.65 8.71
N GLU A 669 -41.23 11.09 7.56
CA GLU A 669 -40.89 11.54 6.22
C GLU A 669 -41.24 13.03 6.03
N LYS A 670 -40.22 13.86 5.84
CA LYS A 670 -40.31 15.15 5.18
C LYS A 670 -39.56 15.04 3.87
N ALA A 671 -40.23 15.36 2.77
CA ALA A 671 -39.61 15.45 1.45
C ALA A 671 -38.35 16.36 1.53
N ALA A 672 -37.22 15.81 1.18
CA ALA A 672 -35.94 16.57 1.13
C ALA A 672 -36.05 17.62 0.01
N ALA A 673 -35.63 18.86 0.30
CA ALA A 673 -35.52 19.88 -0.72
C ALA A 673 -34.42 19.48 -1.70
N VAL A 674 -34.75 19.38 -2.98
CA VAL A 674 -33.77 19.16 -4.06
C VAL A 674 -32.91 20.43 -4.16
N ALA A 675 -31.60 20.31 -4.07
CA ALA A 675 -30.70 21.44 -4.32
C ALA A 675 -30.93 21.99 -5.75
N ALA A 676 -30.97 23.32 -5.89
CA ALA A 676 -31.12 23.93 -7.22
C ALA A 676 -29.89 23.57 -8.07
N TYR A 677 -30.12 23.02 -9.25
CA TYR A 677 -29.06 22.65 -10.19
C TYR A 677 -29.43 23.06 -11.61
N THR A 678 -28.41 23.22 -12.44
CA THR A 678 -28.53 23.24 -13.89
C THR A 678 -27.92 21.98 -14.47
N GLN A 679 -28.47 21.49 -15.58
CA GLN A 679 -28.02 20.29 -16.23
C GLN A 679 -27.46 20.61 -17.62
N THR A 680 -26.29 20.08 -17.91
CA THR A 680 -25.67 20.15 -19.23
C THR A 680 -25.27 18.77 -19.70
N HIS A 681 -25.38 18.51 -21.01
CA HIS A 681 -24.86 17.29 -21.63
C HIS A 681 -23.90 17.66 -22.75
N ALA A 682 -22.67 17.22 -22.62
CA ALA A 682 -21.62 17.44 -23.64
C ALA A 682 -20.63 16.26 -23.65
N ASP A 683 -20.18 15.85 -24.80
CA ASP A 683 -19.17 14.80 -25.00
C ASP A 683 -19.49 13.46 -24.28
N GLY A 684 -20.79 13.12 -24.18
CA GLY A 684 -21.27 11.94 -23.49
C GLY A 684 -21.28 12.06 -21.97
N PHE A 685 -21.07 13.25 -21.40
CA PHE A 685 -21.20 13.54 -19.99
C PHE A 685 -22.48 14.30 -19.67
N LEU A 686 -23.26 13.80 -18.73
CA LEU A 686 -24.29 14.54 -18.03
C LEU A 686 -23.65 15.20 -16.81
N THR A 687 -23.72 16.53 -16.73
CA THR A 687 -23.16 17.29 -15.63
C THR A 687 -24.26 18.07 -14.91
N LEU A 688 -24.30 17.94 -13.60
CA LEU A 688 -25.13 18.72 -12.69
C LEU A 688 -24.28 19.83 -12.07
N GLU A 689 -24.69 21.08 -12.22
CA GLU A 689 -24.03 22.25 -11.65
C GLU A 689 -24.88 22.86 -10.54
N PHE A 690 -24.32 23.05 -9.38
CA PHE A 690 -24.96 23.56 -8.17
C PHE A 690 -24.46 24.98 -7.88
N ALA A 691 -25.30 26.01 -8.14
CA ALA A 691 -24.90 27.41 -8.00
C ALA A 691 -24.39 27.75 -6.60
N ASP A 692 -25.04 27.24 -5.56
CA ASP A 692 -24.67 27.45 -4.15
C ASP A 692 -23.79 26.34 -3.59
N GLY A 693 -23.40 25.34 -4.42
CA GLY A 693 -22.75 24.10 -4.00
C GLY A 693 -23.73 23.12 -3.36
N LEU A 694 -23.42 21.83 -3.50
CA LEU A 694 -24.12 20.71 -2.86
C LEU A 694 -23.25 20.17 -1.73
N GLU A 695 -23.76 20.17 -0.49
CA GLU A 695 -23.16 19.40 0.59
C GLU A 695 -23.61 17.93 0.42
N PHE A 696 -22.74 17.12 -0.21
CA PHE A 696 -23.00 15.72 -0.46
C PHE A 696 -22.48 14.88 0.71
N CYS A 697 -23.39 14.36 1.54
CA CYS A 697 -23.05 13.73 2.81
C CYS A 697 -23.73 12.38 3.02
N SER A 698 -23.32 11.69 4.08
CA SER A 698 -23.81 10.37 4.45
C SER A 698 -25.34 10.30 4.48
N GLY A 699 -25.89 9.31 3.80
CA GLY A 699 -27.32 9.09 3.65
C GLY A 699 -27.97 9.86 2.49
N MET A 700 -27.17 10.61 1.70
CA MET A 700 -27.64 11.24 0.46
C MET A 700 -27.33 10.38 -0.76
N ASP A 701 -28.20 10.49 -1.74
CA ASP A 701 -27.98 9.92 -3.07
C ASP A 701 -28.46 10.89 -4.16
N VAL A 702 -27.87 10.75 -5.33
CA VAL A 702 -28.32 11.39 -6.58
C VAL A 702 -28.75 10.28 -7.51
N GLU A 703 -30.03 10.23 -7.83
CA GLU A 703 -30.60 9.28 -8.76
C GLU A 703 -30.95 9.97 -10.07
N LEU A 704 -30.48 9.40 -11.18
CA LEU A 704 -30.73 9.87 -12.52
C LEU A 704 -31.52 8.79 -13.25
N ALA A 705 -32.65 9.17 -13.84
CA ALA A 705 -33.46 8.31 -14.70
C ALA A 705 -33.61 9.00 -16.07
N GLY A 706 -33.31 8.28 -17.15
CA GLY A 706 -33.55 8.78 -18.51
C GLY A 706 -35.02 9.07 -18.77
N GLU A 707 -35.32 10.19 -19.43
CA GLU A 707 -36.66 10.55 -19.91
C GLU A 707 -37.09 9.64 -21.07
#